data_8902e62a83b4c63b25f25102ba7983a2
#
_entry.id   8902e62a83b4c63b25f25102ba7983a2
#
_cell.length_a   1.000
_cell.length_b   1.000
_cell.length_c   1.000
_cell.angle_alpha   90.00
_cell.angle_beta   90.00
_cell.angle_gamma   90.00
#
_symmetry.space_group_name_H-M   'P 1'
#
loop_
_entity.id
_entity.type
_entity.pdbx_description
1 polymer ?
#
loop_
_entity_poly.entity_id
_entity_poly.type
_entity_poly.pdbx_seq_one_letter_code
_entity_poly.pdbx_strand_id
1 'polypeptide(L)'
;MDDLRPTDPARIGGHRLLGRLGAGGMGVVYLGRSDAGALAAIKVILPELAEDEDFRTRFRRETEAARRVDSPWAVRLTGADTESERPWLATEFVPGPTLFDVVARCGPLPVRSVRVLGRLLSRALAAVHAAGLVHRDVKPGNVLLTADGPRLIDFGIARAADATALTATGVVVGTPGFLPPEQASGLTAGPAGDVFSLGCLLGYAATGRPPFGTGPADALLYRTVHDAPDLGGVAEPRLRALLERCLAKDPADRPSATALDRLITEDQPTGERATWLPEDVVRIIADRSAAVLALPGIDATVAEEPRPPEPAPGRRRFLLYAAGGAAALGAGALAAVRIGADRSGSGSPDGEPGGRRWIIGVHADLTGPRSAAGRAQERGVRLAVDRFNSTGDQPFRLAVKVLDDAGDTTRSARVAEEFTRDREVAAVIGPTSDAAIVAALPTYDEAALPVLTVSALQIVFPPRTNGALFQAGPSYASLSIPIVHRLLARPGTERLGVLIDRAGGQAAYQAGYAANLMTPSLTTGTTHPRVVPAGTSAFAPVVADLLAHRSDALFYAGDAAGAARVARVLGDLSFGGPRMAQHTAMGREFLESAGAAADDWEFVAPFTDASAPAAATFAEAHRKRFGAEPAAWSAEAYDAAGLVARELAALADRAAASAQPSAGPSGTGHPTRLRLTAAIAASRYEGVSRTYVFDDEQQQLVGQDAHLYRVEDGRFRYLGAAPQPKPKS
;
A
#
# COMPACT_ATOMS: atom_id res chain seq x y z
N MET A 1 -13.11 6.33 8.17
CA MET A 1 -12.56 5.98 9.49
C MET A 1 -12.31 4.49 9.49
N ASP A 2 -11.10 4.06 9.76
CA ASP A 2 -10.70 2.65 9.83
C ASP A 2 -10.72 2.17 11.28
N ASP A 3 -10.91 0.86 11.48
CA ASP A 3 -10.85 0.27 12.81
C ASP A 3 -9.44 0.37 13.41
N LEU A 4 -9.35 0.38 14.75
CA LEU A 4 -8.09 0.29 15.46
C LEU A 4 -7.42 -1.06 15.16
N ARG A 5 -6.10 -1.04 14.97
CA ARG A 5 -5.30 -2.26 14.84
C ARG A 5 -4.97 -2.83 16.22
N PRO A 6 -4.67 -4.12 16.33
CA PRO A 6 -4.29 -4.73 17.61
C PRO A 6 -3.06 -4.08 18.28
N THR A 7 -2.20 -3.43 17.46
CA THR A 7 -1.00 -2.70 17.92
C THR A 7 -1.28 -1.26 18.32
N ASP A 8 -2.49 -0.75 18.09
CA ASP A 8 -2.86 0.62 18.45
C ASP A 8 -3.11 0.72 19.95
N PRO A 9 -2.72 1.84 20.59
CA PRO A 9 -3.03 2.06 21.98
C PRO A 9 -4.54 2.25 22.17
N ALA A 10 -5.07 1.78 23.30
CA ALA A 10 -6.48 1.99 23.64
C ALA A 10 -6.78 3.45 24.03
N ARG A 11 -5.77 4.16 24.56
CA ARG A 11 -5.87 5.56 25.03
C ARG A 11 -4.60 6.35 24.73
N ILE A 12 -4.77 7.64 24.47
CA ILE A 12 -3.69 8.63 24.33
C ILE A 12 -4.14 9.91 25.01
N GLY A 13 -3.31 10.46 25.92
CA GLY A 13 -3.52 11.75 26.52
C GLY A 13 -4.91 11.99 27.11
N GLY A 14 -5.47 11.01 27.82
CA GLY A 14 -6.83 11.12 28.38
C GLY A 14 -7.97 10.87 27.39
N HIS A 15 -7.68 10.55 26.12
CA HIS A 15 -8.67 10.22 25.12
C HIS A 15 -8.71 8.71 24.87
N ARG A 16 -9.88 8.11 24.88
CA ARG A 16 -10.13 6.75 24.38
C ARG A 16 -10.16 6.78 22.86
N LEU A 17 -9.39 5.93 22.20
CA LEU A 17 -9.37 5.86 20.75
C LEU A 17 -10.56 5.07 20.21
N LEU A 18 -11.18 5.59 19.15
CA LEU A 18 -12.39 5.03 18.52
C LEU A 18 -12.08 4.44 17.13
N GLY A 19 -11.06 4.92 16.43
CA GLY A 19 -10.69 4.48 15.11
C GLY A 19 -9.54 5.30 14.54
N ARG A 20 -9.04 4.90 13.37
CA ARG A 20 -8.02 5.63 12.61
C ARG A 20 -8.69 6.57 11.61
N LEU A 21 -8.30 7.84 11.61
CA LEU A 21 -8.71 8.83 10.61
C LEU A 21 -7.77 8.84 9.40
N GLY A 22 -6.49 8.50 9.61
CA GLY A 22 -5.49 8.43 8.57
C GLY A 22 -4.11 8.02 9.10
N ALA A 23 -3.19 7.77 8.18
CA ALA A 23 -1.78 7.54 8.46
C ALA A 23 -0.93 8.18 7.36
N GLY A 24 0.25 8.68 7.70
CA GLY A 24 1.18 9.31 6.77
C GLY A 24 2.61 9.25 7.25
N GLY A 25 3.54 9.82 6.49
CA GLY A 25 4.99 9.77 6.78
C GLY A 25 5.44 10.38 8.11
N MET A 26 4.54 11.06 8.83
CA MET A 26 4.88 11.69 10.12
C MET A 26 4.18 11.05 11.32
N GLY A 27 3.19 10.18 11.08
CA GLY A 27 2.42 9.60 12.16
C GLY A 27 1.07 9.04 11.77
N VAL A 28 0.32 8.64 12.78
CA VAL A 28 -1.05 8.13 12.65
C VAL A 28 -2.01 9.11 13.31
N VAL A 29 -3.13 9.38 12.63
CA VAL A 29 -4.20 10.22 13.16
C VAL A 29 -5.36 9.33 13.61
N TYR A 30 -5.72 9.44 14.86
CA TYR A 30 -6.83 8.71 15.47
C TYR A 30 -8.02 9.63 15.76
N LEU A 31 -9.23 9.08 15.70
CA LEU A 31 -10.37 9.66 16.38
C LEU A 31 -10.36 9.20 17.83
N GLY A 32 -10.32 10.14 18.75
CA GLY A 32 -10.40 9.88 20.17
C GLY A 32 -11.58 10.60 20.81
N ARG A 33 -12.06 10.07 21.95
CA ARG A 33 -13.08 10.69 22.78
C ARG A 33 -12.51 10.91 24.17
N SER A 34 -12.59 12.15 24.67
CA SER A 34 -12.22 12.48 26.04
C SER A 34 -13.22 11.90 27.05
N ASP A 35 -12.83 11.83 28.32
CA ASP A 35 -13.73 11.38 29.40
C ASP A 35 -14.94 12.30 29.56
N ALA A 36 -14.86 13.58 29.15
CA ALA A 36 -15.99 14.52 29.06
C ALA A 36 -16.85 14.33 27.81
N GLY A 37 -16.57 13.34 26.94
CA GLY A 37 -17.36 13.03 25.76
C GLY A 37 -16.96 13.80 24.49
N ALA A 38 -16.03 14.76 24.56
CA ALA A 38 -15.60 15.54 23.42
C ALA A 38 -14.76 14.69 22.45
N LEU A 39 -15.02 14.83 21.14
CA LEU A 39 -14.24 14.16 20.08
C LEU A 39 -13.03 15.02 19.71
N ALA A 40 -11.91 14.36 19.46
CA ALA A 40 -10.66 14.96 19.01
C ALA A 40 -10.00 14.14 17.91
N ALA A 41 -9.34 14.79 16.96
CA ALA A 41 -8.41 14.15 16.05
C ALA A 41 -7.02 14.18 16.71
N ILE A 42 -6.42 13.00 16.93
CA ILE A 42 -5.18 12.84 17.70
C ILE A 42 -4.11 12.32 16.77
N LYS A 43 -3.12 13.15 16.50
CA LYS A 43 -1.94 12.81 15.69
C LYS A 43 -0.80 12.37 16.57
N VAL A 44 -0.37 11.11 16.40
CA VAL A 44 0.76 10.53 17.13
C VAL A 44 1.95 10.49 16.19
N ILE A 45 3.07 11.03 16.65
CA ILE A 45 4.29 11.11 15.88
C ILE A 45 4.99 9.74 15.83
N LEU A 46 5.58 9.41 14.70
CA LEU A 46 6.35 8.18 14.52
C LEU A 46 7.57 8.16 15.47
N PRO A 47 7.94 6.99 16.03
CA PRO A 47 9.08 6.86 16.93
C PRO A 47 10.38 7.39 16.33
N GLU A 48 10.63 7.12 15.05
CA GLU A 48 11.84 7.50 14.32
C GLU A 48 12.02 9.03 14.27
N LEU A 49 10.93 9.79 14.20
CA LEU A 49 10.96 11.26 14.27
C LEU A 49 11.04 11.75 15.72
N ALA A 50 10.46 11.00 16.65
CA ALA A 50 10.46 11.33 18.06
C ALA A 50 11.84 11.14 18.72
N GLU A 51 12.73 10.36 18.15
CA GLU A 51 14.12 10.17 18.61
C GLU A 51 15.05 11.32 18.20
N ASP A 52 14.67 12.14 17.20
CA ASP A 52 15.44 13.29 16.73
C ASP A 52 15.22 14.51 17.66
N GLU A 53 16.25 14.92 18.38
CA GLU A 53 16.26 16.05 19.32
C GLU A 53 15.93 17.40 18.62
N ASP A 54 16.41 17.60 17.41
CA ASP A 54 16.12 18.80 16.62
C ASP A 54 14.66 18.83 16.19
N PHE A 55 14.11 17.67 15.82
CA PHE A 55 12.69 17.53 15.55
C PHE A 55 11.86 17.83 16.80
N ARG A 56 12.19 17.27 17.96
CA ARG A 56 11.47 17.54 19.23
C ARG A 56 11.47 19.02 19.60
N THR A 57 12.61 19.68 19.47
CA THR A 57 12.74 21.10 19.77
C THR A 57 11.85 21.95 18.85
N ARG A 58 11.81 21.66 17.55
CA ARG A 58 10.94 22.32 16.59
C ARG A 58 9.47 22.01 16.86
N PHE A 59 9.13 20.72 17.06
CA PHE A 59 7.77 20.26 17.35
C PHE A 59 7.19 20.97 18.58
N ARG A 60 7.96 21.10 19.66
CA ARG A 60 7.58 21.85 20.87
C ARG A 60 7.29 23.31 20.54
N ARG A 61 8.19 24.01 19.85
CA ARG A 61 8.04 25.42 19.50
C ARG A 61 6.83 25.66 18.59
N GLU A 62 6.63 24.83 17.59
CA GLU A 62 5.51 24.94 16.66
C GLU A 62 4.17 24.57 17.32
N THR A 63 4.16 23.58 18.21
CA THR A 63 2.97 23.25 19.03
C THR A 63 2.57 24.44 19.91
N GLU A 64 3.53 25.11 20.55
CA GLU A 64 3.28 26.28 21.37
C GLU A 64 2.75 27.47 20.54
N ALA A 65 3.26 27.65 19.32
CA ALA A 65 2.76 28.66 18.39
C ALA A 65 1.32 28.31 17.91
N ALA A 66 1.04 27.02 17.65
CA ALA A 66 -0.28 26.57 17.21
C ALA A 66 -1.38 26.80 18.28
N ARG A 67 -1.04 26.79 19.57
CA ARG A 67 -1.98 27.17 20.64
C ARG A 67 -2.46 28.60 20.55
N ARG A 68 -1.69 29.51 19.90
CA ARG A 68 -2.04 30.93 19.73
C ARG A 68 -2.83 31.20 18.46
N VAL A 69 -3.05 30.22 17.59
CA VAL A 69 -3.88 30.40 16.39
C VAL A 69 -5.34 30.57 16.81
N ASP A 70 -5.88 31.74 16.59
CA ASP A 70 -7.28 32.08 16.87
C ASP A 70 -8.02 32.38 15.57
N SER A 71 -8.69 31.41 15.02
CA SER A 71 -9.50 31.54 13.81
C SER A 71 -10.59 30.48 13.77
N PRO A 72 -11.85 30.85 13.47
CA PRO A 72 -12.92 29.87 13.28
C PRO A 72 -12.73 29.00 12.02
N TRP A 73 -11.79 29.36 11.15
CA TRP A 73 -11.53 28.69 9.88
C TRP A 73 -10.29 27.77 9.90
N ALA A 74 -9.65 27.69 11.05
CA ALA A 74 -8.54 26.78 11.31
C ALA A 74 -8.91 25.89 12.52
N VAL A 75 -8.60 24.58 12.48
CA VAL A 75 -8.88 23.70 13.63
C VAL A 75 -8.08 24.12 14.84
N ARG A 76 -8.74 24.10 16.02
CA ARG A 76 -8.10 24.48 17.27
C ARG A 76 -7.33 23.30 17.87
N LEU A 77 -6.13 23.54 18.35
CA LEU A 77 -5.37 22.60 19.18
C LEU A 77 -6.03 22.50 20.56
N THR A 78 -6.45 21.29 20.95
CA THR A 78 -7.13 21.02 22.23
C THR A 78 -6.22 20.38 23.28
N GLY A 79 -5.13 19.74 22.85
CA GLY A 79 -4.17 19.09 23.72
C GLY A 79 -2.88 18.73 22.97
N ALA A 80 -1.78 18.58 23.70
CA ALA A 80 -0.55 18.05 23.16
C ALA A 80 0.35 17.58 24.31
N ASP A 81 1.15 16.55 24.02
CA ASP A 81 2.27 16.13 24.85
C ASP A 81 3.51 15.97 23.94
N THR A 82 4.47 16.89 24.10
CA THR A 82 5.69 16.98 23.30
C THR A 82 6.86 16.25 23.94
N GLU A 83 6.73 15.85 25.23
CA GLU A 83 7.82 15.29 26.03
C GLU A 83 7.77 13.77 26.17
N SER A 84 6.58 13.16 25.95
CA SER A 84 6.45 11.71 26.06
C SER A 84 7.31 10.96 25.01
N GLU A 85 7.53 9.67 25.23
CA GLU A 85 8.17 8.77 24.24
C GLU A 85 7.45 8.77 22.89
N ARG A 86 6.15 8.95 22.92
CA ARG A 86 5.31 9.06 21.72
C ARG A 86 4.63 10.41 21.72
N PRO A 87 5.28 11.46 21.23
CA PRO A 87 4.69 12.79 21.19
C PRO A 87 3.39 12.78 20.36
N TRP A 88 2.41 13.53 20.85
CA TRP A 88 1.11 13.62 20.17
C TRP A 88 0.55 15.03 20.28
N LEU A 89 -0.35 15.34 19.36
CA LEU A 89 -1.20 16.54 19.44
C LEU A 89 -2.66 16.15 19.14
N ALA A 90 -3.58 16.86 19.78
CA ALA A 90 -5.00 16.69 19.60
C ALA A 90 -5.62 18.01 19.13
N THR A 91 -6.44 17.94 18.09
CA THR A 91 -7.25 19.06 17.59
C THR A 91 -8.73 18.76 17.75
N GLU A 92 -9.57 19.77 17.70
CA GLU A 92 -11.00 19.58 17.61
C GLU A 92 -11.32 18.68 16.41
N PHE A 93 -12.27 17.76 16.59
CA PHE A 93 -12.72 16.92 15.49
C PHE A 93 -13.84 17.61 14.71
N VAL A 94 -13.67 17.72 13.41
CA VAL A 94 -14.64 18.33 12.49
C VAL A 94 -15.25 17.24 11.60
N PRO A 95 -16.54 16.94 11.69
CA PRO A 95 -17.21 15.92 10.88
C PRO A 95 -17.57 16.48 9.49
N GLY A 96 -16.57 16.64 8.61
CA GLY A 96 -16.75 17.14 7.25
C GLY A 96 -16.03 16.32 6.20
N PRO A 97 -16.45 16.34 4.92
CA PRO A 97 -15.68 15.81 3.82
C PRO A 97 -14.48 16.72 3.55
N THR A 98 -13.38 16.16 3.01
CA THR A 98 -12.30 17.00 2.48
C THR A 98 -12.76 17.69 1.19
N LEU A 99 -12.17 18.83 0.89
CA LEU A 99 -12.39 19.50 -0.40
C LEU A 99 -12.00 18.58 -1.58
N PHE A 100 -10.98 17.74 -1.38
CA PHE A 100 -10.59 16.74 -2.36
C PHE A 100 -11.74 15.74 -2.64
N ASP A 101 -12.32 15.16 -1.59
CA ASP A 101 -13.45 14.22 -1.71
C ASP A 101 -14.65 14.85 -2.43
N VAL A 102 -14.93 16.12 -2.12
CA VAL A 102 -16.07 16.85 -2.71
C VAL A 102 -15.85 17.10 -4.18
N VAL A 103 -14.71 17.65 -4.57
CA VAL A 103 -14.42 17.94 -5.99
C VAL A 103 -14.33 16.63 -6.80
N ALA A 104 -13.76 15.58 -6.23
CA ALA A 104 -13.69 14.27 -6.90
C ALA A 104 -15.09 13.64 -7.14
N ARG A 105 -16.07 13.90 -6.25
CA ARG A 105 -17.41 13.29 -6.33
C ARG A 105 -18.45 14.16 -7.02
N CYS A 106 -18.39 15.46 -6.81
CA CYS A 106 -19.41 16.42 -7.28
C CYS A 106 -18.92 17.29 -8.45
N GLY A 107 -17.61 17.19 -8.81
CA GLY A 107 -17.01 18.06 -9.80
C GLY A 107 -16.59 19.42 -9.24
N PRO A 108 -16.22 20.37 -10.13
CA PRO A 108 -15.77 21.72 -9.75
C PRO A 108 -16.83 22.49 -8.97
N LEU A 109 -16.38 23.30 -8.03
CA LEU A 109 -17.26 24.16 -7.27
C LEU A 109 -17.67 25.41 -8.09
N PRO A 110 -18.91 25.92 -7.92
CA PRO A 110 -19.33 27.20 -8.50
C PRO A 110 -18.40 28.34 -8.08
N VAL A 111 -18.20 29.31 -8.94
CA VAL A 111 -17.34 30.49 -8.70
C VAL A 111 -17.60 31.17 -7.35
N ARG A 112 -18.87 31.30 -6.98
CA ARG A 112 -19.27 31.86 -5.68
C ARG A 112 -18.69 31.04 -4.51
N SER A 113 -18.81 29.72 -4.55
CA SER A 113 -18.25 28.82 -3.53
C SER A 113 -16.73 28.91 -3.43
N VAL A 114 -16.04 29.00 -4.61
CA VAL A 114 -14.60 29.19 -4.68
C VAL A 114 -14.16 30.50 -4.06
N ARG A 115 -14.91 31.60 -4.27
CA ARG A 115 -14.63 32.89 -3.67
C ARG A 115 -14.78 32.87 -2.15
N VAL A 116 -15.88 32.27 -1.63
CA VAL A 116 -16.08 32.12 -0.19
C VAL A 116 -14.99 31.25 0.42
N LEU A 117 -14.63 30.15 -0.23
CA LEU A 117 -13.55 29.27 0.16
C LEU A 117 -12.23 30.05 0.25
N GLY A 118 -11.87 30.78 -0.80
CA GLY A 118 -10.64 31.57 -0.85
C GLY A 118 -10.60 32.64 0.26
N ARG A 119 -11.68 33.37 0.48
CA ARG A 119 -11.78 34.39 1.51
C ARG A 119 -11.55 33.80 2.92
N LEU A 120 -12.27 32.72 3.26
CA LEU A 120 -12.22 32.15 4.60
C LEU A 120 -10.90 31.43 4.88
N LEU A 121 -10.31 30.77 3.87
CA LEU A 121 -8.97 30.17 3.98
C LEU A 121 -7.88 31.23 4.06
N SER A 122 -8.01 32.37 3.37
CA SER A 122 -7.09 33.50 3.54
C SER A 122 -7.08 34.05 4.97
N ARG A 123 -8.24 34.11 5.61
CA ARG A 123 -8.34 34.47 7.04
C ARG A 123 -7.72 33.44 7.96
N ALA A 124 -7.91 32.13 7.65
CA ALA A 124 -7.23 31.07 8.38
C ALA A 124 -5.71 31.22 8.32
N LEU A 125 -5.18 31.39 7.09
CA LEU A 125 -3.74 31.57 6.89
C LEU A 125 -3.21 32.86 7.52
N ALA A 126 -3.96 33.95 7.47
CA ALA A 126 -3.55 35.19 8.13
C ALA A 126 -3.41 35.01 9.66
N ALA A 127 -4.30 34.24 10.30
CA ALA A 127 -4.20 33.92 11.73
C ALA A 127 -3.01 33.01 12.03
N VAL A 128 -2.73 32.01 11.17
CA VAL A 128 -1.57 31.12 11.28
C VAL A 128 -0.28 31.93 11.17
N HIS A 129 -0.18 32.82 10.18
CA HIS A 129 0.99 33.67 9.98
C HIS A 129 1.20 34.67 11.12
N ALA A 130 0.10 35.22 11.66
CA ALA A 130 0.17 36.13 12.82
C ALA A 130 0.68 35.44 14.09
N ALA A 131 0.44 34.11 14.24
CA ALA A 131 0.99 33.30 15.32
C ALA A 131 2.48 32.95 15.13
N GLY A 132 3.08 33.36 14.02
CA GLY A 132 4.48 33.06 13.67
C GLY A 132 4.68 31.68 13.05
N LEU A 133 3.62 31.05 12.52
CA LEU A 133 3.64 29.79 11.83
C LEU A 133 3.51 29.96 10.31
N VAL A 134 4.03 28.96 9.59
CA VAL A 134 3.76 28.73 8.16
C VAL A 134 3.14 27.35 8.04
N HIS A 135 2.05 27.22 7.28
CA HIS A 135 1.30 25.95 7.20
C HIS A 135 2.06 24.88 6.40
N ARG A 136 2.71 25.24 5.32
CA ARG A 136 3.58 24.39 4.46
C ARG A 136 2.93 23.16 3.81
N ASP A 137 1.63 22.92 4.02
CA ASP A 137 0.89 21.79 3.43
C ASP A 137 -0.56 22.17 3.08
N VAL A 138 -0.77 23.36 2.53
CA VAL A 138 -2.09 23.79 2.04
C VAL A 138 -2.45 23.01 0.80
N LYS A 139 -3.44 22.12 0.91
CA LYS A 139 -3.92 21.25 -0.18
C LYS A 139 -5.38 20.85 0.05
N PRO A 140 -6.11 20.37 -0.99
CA PRO A 140 -7.52 20.02 -0.88
C PRO A 140 -7.83 18.93 0.16
N GLY A 141 -6.88 18.02 0.43
CA GLY A 141 -7.02 17.00 1.47
C GLY A 141 -6.93 17.55 2.90
N ASN A 142 -6.36 18.74 3.09
CA ASN A 142 -6.22 19.40 4.39
C ASN A 142 -7.25 20.52 4.62
N VAL A 143 -8.33 20.52 3.85
CA VAL A 143 -9.46 21.43 4.02
C VAL A 143 -10.74 20.61 4.18
N LEU A 144 -11.35 20.67 5.36
CA LEU A 144 -12.66 20.07 5.61
C LEU A 144 -13.76 21.09 5.29
N LEU A 145 -14.86 20.65 4.70
CA LEU A 145 -16.01 21.49 4.40
C LEU A 145 -17.10 21.28 5.44
N THR A 146 -17.61 22.38 5.98
CA THR A 146 -18.77 22.40 6.89
C THR A 146 -19.83 23.36 6.38
N ALA A 147 -21.04 23.31 6.97
CA ALA A 147 -22.14 24.19 6.57
C ALA A 147 -21.80 25.69 6.74
N ASP A 148 -21.02 26.03 7.75
CA ASP A 148 -20.64 27.42 8.09
C ASP A 148 -19.39 27.91 7.37
N GLY A 149 -18.57 26.99 6.83
CA GLY A 149 -17.34 27.35 6.12
C GLY A 149 -16.29 26.23 6.11
N PRO A 150 -15.15 26.48 5.49
CA PRO A 150 -14.04 25.54 5.49
C PRO A 150 -13.36 25.49 6.87
N ARG A 151 -12.66 24.38 7.14
CA ARG A 151 -11.76 24.23 8.29
C ARG A 151 -10.41 23.74 7.76
N LEU A 152 -9.39 24.56 7.96
CA LEU A 152 -7.99 24.19 7.62
C LEU A 152 -7.45 23.31 8.72
N ILE A 153 -6.99 22.11 8.35
CA ILE A 153 -6.43 21.10 9.27
C ILE A 153 -4.95 20.88 9.01
N ASP A 154 -4.29 20.17 9.94
CA ASP A 154 -2.89 19.71 9.81
C ASP A 154 -1.90 20.85 9.52
N PHE A 155 -1.80 21.82 10.46
CA PHE A 155 -0.67 22.75 10.45
C PHE A 155 0.63 21.96 10.39
N GLY A 156 1.58 22.37 9.55
CA GLY A 156 2.83 21.66 9.31
C GLY A 156 3.78 21.55 10.52
N ILE A 157 3.22 21.39 11.73
CA ILE A 157 3.90 21.35 13.04
C ILE A 157 5.01 20.28 13.10
N ALA A 158 4.97 19.29 12.23
CA ALA A 158 5.97 18.23 12.17
C ALA A 158 6.82 18.25 10.89
N ARG A 159 6.59 19.21 9.98
CA ARG A 159 7.36 19.32 8.73
C ARG A 159 8.61 20.15 8.97
N ALA A 160 9.72 19.47 9.22
CA ALA A 160 11.02 20.10 9.26
C ALA A 160 11.33 20.86 7.96
N ALA A 161 11.84 22.07 8.10
CA ALA A 161 12.41 22.82 6.99
C ALA A 161 13.78 22.22 6.59
N ASP A 162 13.82 20.92 6.27
CA ASP A 162 15.04 20.33 5.75
C ASP A 162 15.08 20.42 4.22
N ALA A 163 15.49 21.60 3.75
CA ALA A 163 16.02 21.75 2.40
C ALA A 163 17.21 20.80 2.13
N THR A 164 17.86 20.28 3.19
CA THR A 164 18.94 19.30 3.12
C THR A 164 18.48 17.88 2.89
N ALA A 165 17.26 17.52 3.30
CA ALA A 165 16.71 16.18 3.06
C ALA A 165 16.25 15.97 1.60
N LEU A 166 15.91 17.03 0.87
CA LEU A 166 15.52 16.95 -0.55
C LEU A 166 16.69 16.51 -1.46
N THR A 167 17.93 16.77 -1.05
CA THR A 167 19.14 16.51 -1.85
C THR A 167 19.84 15.21 -1.50
N ALA A 168 19.64 14.66 -0.29
CA ALA A 168 20.35 13.47 0.17
C ALA A 168 19.62 12.15 -0.09
N THR A 169 18.27 12.16 -0.17
CA THR A 169 17.45 10.94 -0.29
C THR A 169 16.52 10.91 -1.51
N GLY A 170 16.42 11.98 -2.31
CA GLY A 170 15.50 12.03 -3.46
C GLY A 170 14.01 11.99 -3.09
N VAL A 171 13.66 12.06 -1.81
CA VAL A 171 12.27 12.03 -1.35
C VAL A 171 11.65 13.42 -1.39
N VAL A 172 10.67 13.61 -2.24
CA VAL A 172 9.84 14.83 -2.27
C VAL A 172 8.91 14.84 -1.07
N VAL A 173 9.27 15.60 -0.03
CA VAL A 173 8.40 15.80 1.14
C VAL A 173 7.29 16.80 0.79
N GLY A 174 6.10 16.32 0.42
CA GLY A 174 4.95 17.15 0.09
C GLY A 174 4.00 16.43 -0.86
N THR A 175 2.89 17.12 -1.22
CA THR A 175 1.99 16.67 -2.28
C THR A 175 2.38 17.39 -3.57
N PRO A 176 3.05 16.73 -4.53
CA PRO A 176 3.42 17.34 -5.80
C PRO A 176 2.19 17.97 -6.47
N GLY A 177 2.33 19.16 -7.05
CA GLY A 177 1.24 19.89 -7.68
C GLY A 177 0.57 20.97 -6.80
N PHE A 178 0.88 21.01 -5.49
CA PHE A 178 0.46 22.07 -4.57
C PHE A 178 1.65 22.75 -3.88
N LEU A 179 2.87 22.28 -4.10
CA LEU A 179 4.10 22.86 -3.57
C LEU A 179 4.45 24.17 -4.26
N PRO A 180 4.90 25.22 -3.54
CA PRO A 180 5.38 26.44 -4.18
C PRO A 180 6.75 26.26 -4.86
N PRO A 181 7.08 27.09 -5.88
CA PRO A 181 8.33 26.96 -6.64
C PRO A 181 9.60 26.97 -5.80
N GLU A 182 9.66 27.81 -4.76
CA GLU A 182 10.78 27.90 -3.84
C GLU A 182 10.98 26.57 -3.09
N GLN A 183 9.91 25.94 -2.65
CA GLN A 183 9.99 24.62 -1.96
C GLN A 183 10.31 23.49 -2.95
N ALA A 184 9.77 23.57 -4.17
CA ALA A 184 10.11 22.63 -5.24
C ALA A 184 11.60 22.71 -5.63
N SER A 185 12.22 23.88 -5.44
CA SER A 185 13.65 24.14 -5.68
C SER A 185 14.53 23.88 -4.44
N GLY A 186 13.99 23.30 -3.37
CA GLY A 186 14.76 23.00 -2.15
C GLY A 186 15.01 24.20 -1.23
N LEU A 187 14.33 25.34 -1.46
CA LEU A 187 14.41 26.51 -0.62
C LEU A 187 13.36 26.52 0.47
N THR A 188 13.56 27.28 1.54
CA THR A 188 12.59 27.40 2.62
C THR A 188 11.37 28.23 2.19
N ALA A 189 10.18 27.62 2.21
CA ALA A 189 8.94 28.35 1.96
C ALA A 189 8.49 29.12 3.19
N GLY A 190 8.18 30.40 2.98
CA GLY A 190 7.58 31.30 3.97
C GLY A 190 6.05 31.45 3.77
N PRO A 191 5.40 32.46 4.42
CA PRO A 191 3.97 32.75 4.28
C PRO A 191 3.49 32.91 2.83
N ALA A 192 4.30 33.43 1.94
CA ALA A 192 4.00 33.55 0.50
C ALA A 192 3.87 32.17 -0.19
N GLY A 193 4.53 31.14 0.33
CA GLY A 193 4.39 29.76 -0.15
C GLY A 193 2.99 29.22 0.13
N ASP A 194 2.42 29.48 1.29
CA ASP A 194 1.04 29.09 1.62
C ASP A 194 0.02 29.75 0.69
N VAL A 195 0.27 31.00 0.30
CA VAL A 195 -0.59 31.72 -0.66
C VAL A 195 -0.51 31.11 -2.06
N PHE A 196 0.65 30.66 -2.50
CA PHE A 196 0.80 29.91 -3.75
C PHE A 196 0.00 28.60 -3.69
N SER A 197 0.17 27.83 -2.62
CA SER A 197 -0.54 26.57 -2.42
C SER A 197 -2.06 26.78 -2.33
N LEU A 198 -2.52 27.88 -1.71
CA LEU A 198 -3.92 28.29 -1.73
C LEU A 198 -4.40 28.63 -3.14
N GLY A 199 -3.59 29.32 -3.96
CA GLY A 199 -3.86 29.55 -5.38
C GLY A 199 -4.07 28.25 -6.17
N CYS A 200 -3.19 27.26 -5.97
CA CYS A 200 -3.33 25.92 -6.55
C CYS A 200 -4.63 25.23 -6.11
N LEU A 201 -4.95 25.29 -4.81
CA LEU A 201 -6.16 24.71 -4.23
C LEU A 201 -7.44 25.35 -4.82
N LEU A 202 -7.48 26.67 -4.95
CA LEU A 202 -8.64 27.39 -5.52
C LEU A 202 -8.78 27.11 -7.03
N GLY A 203 -7.67 27.04 -7.76
CA GLY A 203 -7.65 26.62 -9.16
C GLY A 203 -8.22 25.20 -9.32
N TYR A 204 -7.80 24.29 -8.48
CA TYR A 204 -8.36 22.92 -8.42
C TYR A 204 -9.86 22.92 -8.08
N ALA A 205 -10.27 23.68 -7.07
CA ALA A 205 -11.69 23.79 -6.70
C ALA A 205 -12.57 24.34 -7.83
N ALA A 206 -12.04 25.27 -8.63
CA ALA A 206 -12.77 25.91 -9.73
C ALA A 206 -12.83 25.04 -11.00
N THR A 207 -11.86 24.15 -11.22
CA THR A 207 -11.69 23.45 -12.51
C THR A 207 -11.77 21.91 -12.39
N GLY A 208 -11.64 21.37 -11.19
CA GLY A 208 -11.47 19.93 -10.96
C GLY A 208 -10.08 19.41 -11.31
N ARG A 209 -9.15 20.27 -11.75
CA ARG A 209 -7.80 19.90 -12.20
C ARG A 209 -6.75 20.76 -11.50
N PRO A 210 -5.63 20.15 -11.02
CA PRO A 210 -4.53 20.96 -10.49
C PRO A 210 -3.95 21.90 -11.57
N PRO A 211 -3.58 23.15 -11.24
CA PRO A 211 -3.08 24.13 -12.23
C PRO A 211 -1.79 23.73 -12.95
N PHE A 212 -0.99 22.84 -12.37
CA PHE A 212 0.22 22.28 -12.98
C PHE A 212 0.04 20.86 -13.48
N GLY A 213 -1.23 20.40 -13.58
CA GLY A 213 -1.61 19.10 -14.12
C GLY A 213 -1.35 17.95 -13.16
N THR A 214 -1.33 16.73 -13.73
CA THR A 214 -1.06 15.47 -13.04
C THR A 214 0.14 14.78 -13.68
N GLY A 215 0.69 13.76 -13.03
CA GLY A 215 1.81 12.98 -13.56
C GLY A 215 2.90 12.70 -12.51
N PRO A 216 4.06 12.22 -12.94
CA PRO A 216 5.21 11.96 -12.07
C PRO A 216 5.62 13.20 -11.27
N ALA A 217 6.12 12.97 -10.04
CA ALA A 217 6.48 14.05 -9.12
C ALA A 217 7.48 15.03 -9.72
N ASP A 218 8.52 14.52 -10.40
CA ASP A 218 9.57 15.35 -11.03
C ASP A 218 9.01 16.27 -12.12
N ALA A 219 8.09 15.76 -12.95
CA ALA A 219 7.43 16.55 -13.98
C ALA A 219 6.52 17.63 -13.37
N LEU A 220 5.86 17.32 -12.24
CA LEU A 220 5.06 18.29 -11.50
C LEU A 220 5.93 19.38 -10.89
N LEU A 221 7.05 19.01 -10.25
CA LEU A 221 8.01 19.96 -9.69
C LEU A 221 8.59 20.86 -10.79
N TYR A 222 9.02 20.28 -11.91
CA TYR A 222 9.51 21.04 -13.06
C TYR A 222 8.47 22.06 -13.54
N ARG A 223 7.23 21.63 -13.78
CA ARG A 223 6.15 22.50 -14.23
C ARG A 223 5.81 23.59 -13.21
N THR A 224 5.82 23.26 -11.94
CA THR A 224 5.59 24.24 -10.88
C THR A 224 6.64 25.34 -10.88
N VAL A 225 7.90 25.03 -11.19
CA VAL A 225 8.99 26.01 -11.25
C VAL A 225 8.98 26.80 -12.58
N HIS A 226 8.76 26.11 -13.71
CA HIS A 226 9.05 26.68 -15.04
C HIS A 226 7.81 27.02 -15.88
N ASP A 227 6.69 26.29 -15.73
CA ASP A 227 5.54 26.45 -16.61
C ASP A 227 4.50 27.44 -16.04
N ALA A 228 3.72 28.07 -16.90
CA ALA A 228 2.56 28.84 -16.49
C ALA A 228 1.45 27.91 -15.96
N PRO A 229 0.63 28.37 -14.97
CA PRO A 229 -0.49 27.57 -14.46
C PRO A 229 -1.60 27.47 -15.53
N ASP A 230 -2.18 26.27 -15.68
CA ASP A 230 -3.41 26.09 -16.48
C ASP A 230 -4.64 26.54 -15.67
N LEU A 231 -5.13 27.73 -15.97
CA LEU A 231 -6.36 28.30 -15.43
C LEU A 231 -7.46 28.41 -16.50
N GLY A 232 -7.33 27.71 -17.62
CA GLY A 232 -8.26 27.75 -18.75
C GLY A 232 -9.71 27.41 -18.41
N GLY A 233 -9.94 26.62 -17.35
CA GLY A 233 -11.27 26.27 -16.85
C GLY A 233 -11.90 27.30 -15.90
N VAL A 234 -11.18 28.35 -15.49
CA VAL A 234 -11.71 29.41 -14.62
C VAL A 234 -12.48 30.41 -15.47
N ALA A 235 -13.83 30.32 -15.43
CA ALA A 235 -14.69 31.11 -16.31
C ALA A 235 -14.68 32.62 -16.00
N GLU A 236 -14.49 33.02 -14.74
CA GLU A 236 -14.55 34.41 -14.32
C GLU A 236 -13.17 35.08 -14.45
N PRO A 237 -13.05 36.17 -15.27
CA PRO A 237 -11.76 36.82 -15.52
C PRO A 237 -11.10 37.41 -14.26
N ARG A 238 -11.88 37.97 -13.33
CA ARG A 238 -11.35 38.54 -12.09
C ARG A 238 -10.79 37.48 -11.15
N LEU A 239 -11.48 36.36 -11.01
CA LEU A 239 -10.98 35.21 -10.22
C LEU A 239 -9.71 34.64 -10.85
N ARG A 240 -9.68 34.53 -12.19
CA ARG A 240 -8.48 34.08 -12.92
C ARG A 240 -7.29 34.98 -12.65
N ALA A 241 -7.45 36.33 -12.80
CA ALA A 241 -6.38 37.30 -12.54
C ALA A 241 -5.89 37.26 -11.08
N LEU A 242 -6.79 37.01 -10.12
CA LEU A 242 -6.42 36.81 -8.72
C LEU A 242 -5.58 35.58 -8.51
N LEU A 243 -5.99 34.44 -9.12
CA LEU A 243 -5.25 33.18 -9.05
C LEU A 243 -3.88 33.30 -9.72
N GLU A 244 -3.77 33.99 -10.86
CA GLU A 244 -2.48 34.29 -11.53
C GLU A 244 -1.51 35.01 -10.58
N ARG A 245 -2.00 35.97 -9.81
CA ARG A 245 -1.19 36.69 -8.80
C ARG A 245 -0.77 35.77 -7.64
N CYS A 246 -1.66 34.88 -7.15
CA CYS A 246 -1.28 33.93 -6.13
C CYS A 246 -0.22 32.94 -6.64
N LEU A 247 -0.28 32.58 -7.92
CA LEU A 247 0.59 31.59 -8.58
C LEU A 247 1.83 32.22 -9.23
N ALA A 248 2.15 33.49 -8.93
CA ALA A 248 3.38 34.13 -9.35
C ALA A 248 4.60 33.29 -8.87
N LYS A 249 5.61 33.19 -9.76
CA LYS A 249 6.79 32.36 -9.44
C LYS A 249 7.65 33.00 -8.35
N ASP A 250 7.83 34.34 -8.41
CA ASP A 250 8.50 35.06 -7.33
C ASP A 250 7.57 35.24 -6.13
N PRO A 251 7.97 34.78 -4.93
CA PRO A 251 7.20 34.98 -3.70
C PRO A 251 6.87 36.46 -3.41
N ALA A 252 7.70 37.39 -3.83
CA ALA A 252 7.51 38.82 -3.60
C ALA A 252 6.32 39.42 -4.40
N ASP A 253 5.95 38.80 -5.52
CA ASP A 253 4.85 39.26 -6.37
C ASP A 253 3.48 38.75 -5.86
N ARG A 254 3.46 37.85 -4.91
CA ARG A 254 2.25 37.25 -4.34
C ARG A 254 1.63 38.19 -3.28
N PRO A 255 0.30 38.27 -3.21
CA PRO A 255 -0.35 39.01 -2.14
C PRO A 255 -0.12 38.29 -0.79
N SER A 256 -0.10 39.05 0.31
CA SER A 256 -0.20 38.44 1.63
C SER A 256 -1.59 37.82 1.84
N ALA A 257 -1.74 36.86 2.78
CA ALA A 257 -3.04 36.26 3.09
C ALA A 257 -4.09 37.32 3.50
N THR A 258 -3.69 38.36 4.26
CA THR A 258 -4.56 39.47 4.62
C THR A 258 -4.95 40.32 3.42
N ALA A 259 -4.01 40.58 2.48
CA ALA A 259 -4.31 41.29 1.25
C ALA A 259 -5.26 40.51 0.34
N LEU A 260 -5.08 39.19 0.26
CA LEU A 260 -5.93 38.29 -0.52
C LEU A 260 -7.38 38.28 -0.02
N ASP A 261 -7.63 38.24 1.30
CA ASP A 261 -8.97 38.38 1.89
C ASP A 261 -9.66 39.67 1.43
N ARG A 262 -8.94 40.83 1.43
CA ARG A 262 -9.46 42.09 0.99
C ARG A 262 -9.79 42.09 -0.51
N LEU A 263 -8.90 41.63 -1.36
CA LEU A 263 -9.08 41.56 -2.81
C LEU A 263 -10.29 40.69 -3.19
N ILE A 264 -10.53 39.58 -2.49
CA ILE A 264 -11.72 38.74 -2.72
C ILE A 264 -13.00 39.44 -2.23
N THR A 265 -12.93 40.19 -1.13
CA THR A 265 -14.11 40.87 -0.51
C THR A 265 -14.56 42.07 -1.35
N GLU A 266 -13.65 42.88 -1.87
CA GLU A 266 -13.96 44.06 -2.70
C GLU A 266 -14.73 43.72 -3.98
N ASP A 267 -14.62 42.47 -4.43
CA ASP A 267 -15.26 41.96 -5.64
C ASP A 267 -16.63 41.28 -5.41
N GLN A 268 -17.18 41.28 -4.20
CA GLN A 268 -18.47 40.65 -3.92
C GLN A 268 -19.63 41.64 -4.04
N PRO A 269 -20.72 41.30 -4.79
CA PRO A 269 -21.97 42.05 -4.70
C PRO A 269 -22.61 41.86 -3.31
N THR A 270 -22.97 42.96 -2.69
CA THR A 270 -23.68 43.01 -1.41
C THR A 270 -25.09 42.47 -1.59
N GLY A 271 -25.39 41.31 -1.03
CA GLY A 271 -26.76 40.81 -0.90
C GLY A 271 -26.90 39.34 -1.27
N GLU A 272 -27.15 38.52 -0.31
CA GLU A 272 -27.89 37.28 -0.21
C GLU A 272 -27.23 36.27 0.72
N ARG A 273 -27.93 35.89 1.77
CA ARG A 273 -27.63 34.78 2.67
C ARG A 273 -27.99 33.42 2.04
N ALA A 274 -27.58 33.17 0.81
CA ALA A 274 -27.71 31.85 0.22
C ALA A 274 -26.58 30.94 0.74
N THR A 275 -26.86 29.66 0.90
CA THR A 275 -25.88 28.63 1.25
C THR A 275 -24.65 28.74 0.36
N TRP A 276 -23.47 28.72 0.98
CA TRP A 276 -22.22 28.95 0.24
C TRP A 276 -21.79 27.72 -0.60
N LEU A 277 -22.36 26.52 -0.30
CA LEU A 277 -22.10 25.26 -1.00
C LEU A 277 -23.33 24.80 -1.80
N PRO A 278 -23.12 24.01 -2.87
CA PRO A 278 -24.18 23.29 -3.58
C PRO A 278 -24.92 22.30 -2.66
N GLU A 279 -26.18 21.98 -2.98
CA GLU A 279 -27.04 21.13 -2.15
C GLU A 279 -26.51 19.71 -1.97
N ASP A 280 -25.91 19.12 -3.01
CA ASP A 280 -25.30 17.79 -2.98
C ASP A 280 -24.10 17.75 -2.01
N VAL A 281 -23.32 18.82 -1.93
CA VAL A 281 -22.22 18.97 -0.97
C VAL A 281 -22.77 19.11 0.45
N VAL A 282 -23.83 19.90 0.65
CA VAL A 282 -24.49 20.05 1.95
C VAL A 282 -25.02 18.70 2.45
N ARG A 283 -25.57 17.87 1.55
CA ARG A 283 -26.04 16.52 1.87
C ARG A 283 -24.89 15.62 2.35
N ILE A 284 -23.75 15.63 1.68
CA ILE A 284 -22.56 14.87 2.09
C ILE A 284 -22.09 15.31 3.50
N ILE A 285 -22.13 16.60 3.79
CA ILE A 285 -21.77 17.13 5.11
C ILE A 285 -22.77 16.62 6.17
N ALA A 286 -24.07 16.66 5.88
CA ALA A 286 -25.10 16.18 6.78
C ALA A 286 -24.96 14.68 7.08
N ASP A 287 -24.70 13.86 6.05
CA ASP A 287 -24.49 12.41 6.20
C ASP A 287 -23.26 12.10 7.07
N ARG A 288 -22.15 12.82 6.89
CA ARG A 288 -20.96 12.65 7.73
C ARG A 288 -21.20 13.10 9.18
N SER A 289 -21.93 14.19 9.39
CA SER A 289 -22.31 14.66 10.72
C SER A 289 -23.24 13.66 11.44
N ALA A 290 -24.21 13.08 10.72
CA ALA A 290 -25.09 12.04 11.25
C ALA A 290 -24.32 10.76 11.63
N ALA A 291 -23.33 10.35 10.83
CA ALA A 291 -22.48 9.20 11.13
C ALA A 291 -21.66 9.40 12.44
N VAL A 292 -21.26 10.62 12.74
CA VAL A 292 -20.57 10.94 14.01
C VAL A 292 -21.53 10.86 15.22
N LEU A 293 -22.77 11.25 15.05
CA LEU A 293 -23.80 11.11 16.09
C LEU A 293 -24.15 9.64 16.38
N ALA A 294 -23.96 8.76 15.40
CA ALA A 294 -24.17 7.32 15.53
C ALA A 294 -22.97 6.57 16.17
N LEU A 295 -21.87 7.26 16.49
CA LEU A 295 -20.74 6.63 17.20
C LEU A 295 -21.19 6.13 18.58
N PRO A 296 -20.73 4.94 19.02
CA PRO A 296 -21.12 4.37 20.32
C PRO A 296 -20.92 5.38 21.45
N GLY A 297 -21.92 5.50 22.33
CA GLY A 297 -21.82 6.27 23.55
C GLY A 297 -20.66 5.78 24.44
N ILE A 298 -20.34 6.52 25.49
CA ILE A 298 -19.48 6.01 26.54
C ILE A 298 -20.34 4.99 27.30
N ASP A 299 -20.06 3.69 27.15
CA ASP A 299 -20.56 2.72 28.13
C ASP A 299 -19.97 3.14 29.47
N ALA A 300 -20.84 3.34 30.47
CA ALA A 300 -20.40 3.57 31.83
C ALA A 300 -19.40 2.45 32.15
N THR A 301 -18.19 2.82 32.54
CA THR A 301 -17.16 1.85 32.95
C THR A 301 -17.79 1.10 34.11
N VAL A 302 -18.20 -0.14 33.90
CA VAL A 302 -18.44 -1.07 35.00
C VAL A 302 -17.09 -1.15 35.68
N ALA A 303 -16.97 -0.57 36.85
CA ALA A 303 -15.77 -0.69 37.65
C ALA A 303 -15.57 -2.19 37.81
N GLU A 304 -14.53 -2.73 37.23
CA GLU A 304 -14.14 -4.12 37.45
C GLU A 304 -13.88 -4.20 38.96
N GLU A 305 -14.76 -4.88 39.69
CA GLU A 305 -14.52 -5.12 41.11
C GLU A 305 -13.13 -5.74 41.21
N PRO A 306 -12.27 -5.25 42.14
CA PRO A 306 -10.91 -5.77 42.26
C PRO A 306 -11.00 -7.28 42.47
N ARG A 307 -10.55 -8.05 41.50
CA ARG A 307 -10.44 -9.49 41.64
C ARG A 307 -9.63 -9.79 42.90
N PRO A 308 -10.12 -10.63 43.80
CA PRO A 308 -9.32 -11.07 44.93
C PRO A 308 -7.98 -11.58 44.40
N PRO A 309 -6.84 -11.26 45.03
CA PRO A 309 -5.53 -11.73 44.57
C PRO A 309 -5.57 -13.25 44.48
N GLU A 310 -5.31 -13.81 43.30
CA GLU A 310 -5.14 -15.24 43.13
C GLU A 310 -4.05 -15.74 44.12
N PRO A 311 -4.29 -16.79 44.91
CA PRO A 311 -3.31 -17.30 45.84
C PRO A 311 -2.03 -17.67 45.06
N ALA A 312 -0.91 -17.07 45.43
CA ALA A 312 0.39 -17.36 44.84
C ALA A 312 0.63 -18.88 44.80
N PRO A 313 1.05 -19.45 43.65
CA PRO A 313 1.28 -20.86 43.53
C PRO A 313 2.33 -21.31 44.52
N GLY A 314 1.95 -22.19 45.43
CA GLY A 314 2.83 -22.70 46.46
C GLY A 314 4.11 -23.31 45.86
N ARG A 315 5.25 -23.18 46.57
CA ARG A 315 6.58 -23.64 46.14
C ARG A 315 6.61 -25.07 45.56
N ARG A 316 5.68 -25.96 45.95
CA ARG A 316 5.55 -27.30 45.37
C ARG A 316 5.07 -27.32 43.93
N ARG A 317 4.17 -26.41 43.52
CA ARG A 317 3.72 -26.31 42.11
C ARG A 317 4.77 -25.68 41.21
N PHE A 318 5.56 -24.71 41.72
CA PHE A 318 6.67 -24.14 40.97
C PHE A 318 7.75 -25.21 40.67
N LEU A 319 8.08 -26.07 41.60
CA LEU A 319 9.02 -27.19 41.36
C LEU A 319 8.52 -28.22 40.36
N LEU A 320 7.22 -28.45 40.30
CA LEU A 320 6.61 -29.35 39.29
C LEU A 320 6.64 -28.73 37.88
N TYR A 321 6.44 -27.41 37.75
CA TYR A 321 6.58 -26.71 36.46
C TYR A 321 8.04 -26.57 36.02
N ALA A 322 8.97 -26.40 36.97
CA ALA A 322 10.40 -26.40 36.67
C ALA A 322 10.93 -27.77 36.23
N ALA A 323 10.42 -28.85 36.80
CA ALA A 323 10.76 -30.22 36.38
C ALA A 323 10.17 -30.56 35.02
N GLY A 324 8.93 -30.10 34.72
CA GLY A 324 8.30 -30.28 33.41
C GLY A 324 8.98 -29.48 32.30
N GLY A 325 9.42 -28.25 32.60
CA GLY A 325 10.14 -27.40 31.66
C GLY A 325 11.53 -27.95 31.30
N ALA A 326 12.25 -28.53 32.29
CA ALA A 326 13.56 -29.11 32.05
C ALA A 326 13.46 -30.40 31.20
N ALA A 327 12.38 -31.19 31.36
CA ALA A 327 12.15 -32.38 30.54
C ALA A 327 11.81 -32.01 29.07
N ALA A 328 11.04 -30.92 28.85
CA ALA A 328 10.72 -30.42 27.51
C ALA A 328 11.93 -29.83 26.77
N LEU A 329 12.81 -29.10 27.49
CA LEU A 329 14.06 -28.60 26.94
C LEU A 329 15.08 -29.72 26.65
N GLY A 330 15.13 -30.74 27.46
CA GLY A 330 15.98 -31.92 27.23
C GLY A 330 15.54 -32.74 26.01
N ALA A 331 14.23 -32.93 25.80
CA ALA A 331 13.70 -33.62 24.63
C ALA A 331 13.90 -32.82 23.34
N GLY A 332 13.77 -31.49 23.39
CA GLY A 332 14.04 -30.59 22.27
C GLY A 332 15.52 -30.56 21.84
N ALA A 333 16.44 -30.55 22.81
CA ALA A 333 17.88 -30.60 22.56
C ALA A 333 18.32 -31.96 21.96
N LEU A 334 17.72 -33.08 22.42
CA LEU A 334 18.00 -34.40 21.85
C LEU A 334 17.47 -34.58 20.43
N ALA A 335 16.31 -33.97 20.11
CA ALA A 335 15.77 -33.95 18.74
C ALA A 335 16.65 -33.08 17.80
N ALA A 336 17.12 -31.92 18.28
CA ALA A 336 18.00 -31.05 17.50
C ALA A 336 19.37 -31.70 17.22
N VAL A 337 19.92 -32.46 18.21
CA VAL A 337 21.19 -33.19 18.02
C VAL A 337 21.02 -34.36 17.04
N ARG A 338 19.88 -35.06 17.05
CA ARG A 338 19.63 -36.15 16.07
C ARG A 338 19.38 -35.63 14.66
N ILE A 339 18.71 -34.46 14.49
CA ILE A 339 18.54 -33.83 13.18
C ILE A 339 19.86 -33.26 12.68
N GLY A 340 20.77 -32.83 13.56
CA GLY A 340 22.13 -32.39 13.21
C GLY A 340 23.08 -33.55 12.87
N ALA A 341 22.87 -34.76 13.45
CA ALA A 341 23.76 -35.90 13.20
C ALA A 341 23.48 -36.64 11.86
N ASP A 342 22.24 -36.58 11.38
CA ASP A 342 21.90 -37.13 10.05
C ASP A 342 22.32 -36.25 8.87
N ARG A 343 22.85 -35.03 9.12
CA ARG A 343 23.42 -34.12 8.09
C ARG A 343 24.93 -34.23 7.97
N SER A 344 25.61 -35.06 8.71
CA SER A 344 27.06 -35.28 8.68
C SER A 344 27.50 -36.53 7.93
N GLY A 345 26.70 -36.97 6.99
CA GLY A 345 26.98 -38.22 6.26
C GLY A 345 26.72 -38.09 4.76
N SER A 346 27.45 -37.21 4.05
CA SER A 346 27.76 -37.47 2.65
C SER A 346 29.13 -36.86 2.35
N GLY A 347 30.05 -37.76 2.07
CA GLY A 347 31.44 -37.47 1.80
C GLY A 347 31.65 -36.45 0.70
N SER A 348 32.66 -35.66 0.90
CA SER A 348 33.33 -34.92 -0.19
C SER A 348 33.84 -35.92 -1.18
N PRO A 349 33.53 -35.77 -2.47
CA PRO A 349 34.46 -36.20 -3.51
C PRO A 349 35.46 -35.08 -3.74
N ASP A 350 36.68 -35.50 -3.77
CA ASP A 350 37.87 -34.70 -3.99
C ASP A 350 37.82 -33.80 -5.24
N GLY A 351 38.39 -32.63 -5.08
CA GLY A 351 39.23 -31.95 -6.03
C GLY A 351 38.74 -31.77 -7.45
N GLU A 352 38.00 -30.66 -7.73
CA GLU A 352 38.04 -29.99 -9.04
C GLU A 352 38.28 -28.48 -8.90
N PRO A 353 38.94 -27.84 -9.89
CA PRO A 353 39.52 -26.51 -9.75
C PRO A 353 38.44 -25.44 -9.63
N GLY A 354 38.66 -24.49 -8.72
CA GLY A 354 37.87 -23.37 -8.29
C GLY A 354 36.95 -22.69 -9.32
N GLY A 355 35.81 -23.27 -9.61
CA GLY A 355 34.73 -22.63 -10.33
C GLY A 355 34.01 -21.61 -9.44
N ARG A 356 33.81 -20.38 -9.95
CA ARG A 356 33.04 -19.32 -9.28
C ARG A 356 31.66 -19.84 -8.88
N ARG A 357 31.23 -19.52 -7.68
CA ARG A 357 29.89 -19.88 -7.13
C ARG A 357 29.07 -18.64 -6.85
N TRP A 358 27.80 -18.66 -7.23
CA TRP A 358 26.81 -17.65 -6.87
C TRP A 358 25.64 -18.29 -6.12
N ILE A 359 24.98 -17.52 -5.26
CA ILE A 359 23.86 -17.98 -4.46
C ILE A 359 22.61 -17.21 -4.87
N ILE A 360 21.52 -17.94 -5.12
CA ILE A 360 20.15 -17.39 -5.14
C ILE A 360 19.56 -17.60 -3.77
N GLY A 361 19.24 -16.52 -3.07
CA GLY A 361 18.54 -16.54 -1.80
C GLY A 361 17.06 -16.90 -1.97
N VAL A 362 16.51 -17.67 -1.05
CA VAL A 362 15.06 -17.87 -0.89
C VAL A 362 14.67 -17.33 0.46
N HIS A 363 13.97 -16.19 0.47
CA HIS A 363 13.38 -15.59 1.64
C HIS A 363 11.91 -16.01 1.68
N ALA A 364 11.52 -16.87 2.59
CA ALA A 364 10.19 -17.46 2.57
C ALA A 364 9.64 -17.77 3.97
N ASP A 365 8.32 -17.72 4.08
CA ASP A 365 7.60 -18.31 5.21
C ASP A 365 7.55 -19.85 5.03
N LEU A 366 8.38 -20.58 5.77
CA LEU A 366 8.43 -22.05 5.68
C LEU A 366 7.72 -22.73 6.85
N THR A 367 7.51 -22.03 7.95
CA THR A 367 6.94 -22.60 9.19
C THR A 367 5.71 -21.87 9.71
N GLY A 368 5.37 -20.70 9.17
CA GLY A 368 4.24 -19.87 9.55
C GLY A 368 2.98 -20.11 8.69
N PRO A 369 2.05 -19.14 8.70
CA PRO A 369 0.73 -19.28 8.07
C PRO A 369 0.76 -19.49 6.55
N ARG A 370 1.80 -19.02 5.86
CA ARG A 370 1.95 -19.15 4.41
C ARG A 370 2.99 -20.18 3.99
N SER A 371 3.30 -21.14 4.88
CA SER A 371 4.35 -22.14 4.66
C SER A 371 4.13 -23.03 3.42
N ALA A 372 2.88 -23.22 3.00
CA ALA A 372 2.59 -23.94 1.75
C ALA A 372 3.13 -23.18 0.51
N ALA A 373 2.89 -21.86 0.46
CA ALA A 373 3.40 -21.00 -0.63
C ALA A 373 4.92 -20.86 -0.55
N GLY A 374 5.49 -20.66 0.63
CA GLY A 374 6.94 -20.57 0.83
C GLY A 374 7.69 -21.82 0.37
N ARG A 375 7.18 -23.00 0.73
CA ARG A 375 7.77 -24.28 0.25
C ARG A 375 7.61 -24.49 -1.25
N ALA A 376 6.51 -24.02 -1.83
CA ALA A 376 6.30 -24.06 -3.27
C ALA A 376 7.34 -23.19 -3.99
N GLN A 377 7.59 -21.99 -3.50
CA GLN A 377 8.62 -21.09 -4.02
C GLN A 377 10.02 -21.70 -3.88
N GLU A 378 10.36 -22.23 -2.72
CA GLU A 378 11.64 -22.92 -2.49
C GLU A 378 11.88 -24.03 -3.52
N ARG A 379 10.87 -24.88 -3.75
CA ARG A 379 10.98 -25.98 -4.72
C ARG A 379 11.18 -25.47 -6.14
N GLY A 380 10.47 -24.41 -6.54
CA GLY A 380 10.64 -23.77 -7.83
C GLY A 380 12.06 -23.25 -8.04
N VAL A 381 12.59 -22.51 -7.06
CA VAL A 381 13.99 -22.00 -7.13
C VAL A 381 15.01 -23.13 -7.18
N ARG A 382 14.86 -24.16 -6.36
CA ARG A 382 15.78 -25.32 -6.39
C ARG A 382 15.79 -26.00 -7.75
N LEU A 383 14.61 -26.20 -8.35
CA LEU A 383 14.51 -26.84 -9.67
C LEU A 383 15.16 -25.97 -10.77
N ALA A 384 15.03 -24.64 -10.71
CA ALA A 384 15.70 -23.74 -11.65
C ALA A 384 17.23 -23.81 -11.53
N VAL A 385 17.74 -23.83 -10.29
CA VAL A 385 19.17 -23.97 -10.01
C VAL A 385 19.70 -25.33 -10.45
N ASP A 386 18.97 -26.43 -10.14
CA ASP A 386 19.34 -27.77 -10.60
C ASP A 386 19.41 -27.84 -12.14
N ARG A 387 18.44 -27.26 -12.84
CA ARG A 387 18.41 -27.16 -14.30
C ARG A 387 19.61 -26.37 -14.84
N PHE A 388 19.88 -25.18 -14.28
CA PHE A 388 21.03 -24.38 -14.70
C PHE A 388 22.34 -25.17 -14.55
N ASN A 389 22.56 -25.78 -13.39
CA ASN A 389 23.76 -26.53 -13.10
C ASN A 389 23.92 -27.83 -13.92
N SER A 390 22.83 -28.39 -14.46
CA SER A 390 22.83 -29.59 -15.30
C SER A 390 23.09 -29.28 -16.77
N THR A 391 22.99 -28.03 -17.20
CA THR A 391 23.35 -27.61 -18.57
C THR A 391 24.86 -27.49 -18.64
N GLY A 392 25.51 -28.15 -19.61
CA GLY A 392 26.99 -28.11 -19.78
C GLY A 392 27.52 -26.70 -20.06
N ASP A 393 28.78 -26.47 -19.73
CA ASP A 393 29.54 -25.22 -20.01
C ASP A 393 29.01 -23.95 -19.36
N GLN A 394 28.48 -24.04 -18.15
CA GLN A 394 28.10 -22.83 -17.39
C GLN A 394 29.36 -22.11 -16.86
N PRO A 395 29.38 -20.75 -16.92
CA PRO A 395 30.55 -19.96 -16.50
C PRO A 395 30.77 -19.98 -14.97
N PHE A 396 29.81 -20.52 -14.20
CA PHE A 396 29.83 -20.66 -12.74
C PHE A 396 28.79 -21.70 -12.27
N ARG A 397 28.84 -22.07 -11.00
CA ARG A 397 27.83 -22.91 -10.35
C ARG A 397 26.87 -22.02 -9.54
N LEU A 398 25.59 -22.39 -9.54
CA LEU A 398 24.57 -21.78 -8.64
C LEU A 398 24.30 -22.65 -7.43
N ALA A 399 24.08 -22.01 -6.29
CA ALA A 399 23.59 -22.64 -5.07
C ALA A 399 22.34 -21.92 -4.55
N VAL A 400 21.59 -22.59 -3.68
CA VAL A 400 20.41 -22.02 -3.02
C VAL A 400 20.68 -21.87 -1.53
N LYS A 401 20.48 -20.66 -0.99
CA LYS A 401 20.44 -20.40 0.45
C LYS A 401 19.01 -20.08 0.84
N VAL A 402 18.45 -20.82 1.78
CA VAL A 402 17.05 -20.68 2.19
C VAL A 402 17.00 -20.20 3.62
N LEU A 403 16.26 -19.12 3.86
CA LEU A 403 16.02 -18.56 5.19
C LEU A 403 14.52 -18.39 5.41
N ASP A 404 14.08 -18.82 6.60
CA ASP A 404 12.68 -18.83 7.03
C ASP A 404 12.36 -17.62 7.89
N ASP A 405 11.43 -16.78 7.46
CA ASP A 405 10.91 -15.67 8.26
C ASP A 405 9.69 -16.03 9.12
N ALA A 406 9.14 -17.24 8.94
CA ALA A 406 7.95 -17.76 9.63
C ALA A 406 6.72 -16.82 9.54
N GLY A 407 6.68 -15.92 8.54
CA GLY A 407 5.64 -14.91 8.38
C GLY A 407 5.72 -13.75 9.37
N ASP A 408 6.82 -13.62 10.13
CA ASP A 408 7.07 -12.57 11.11
C ASP A 408 7.89 -11.42 10.50
N THR A 409 7.41 -10.18 10.63
CA THR A 409 8.03 -9.00 10.01
C THR A 409 9.40 -8.65 10.62
N THR A 410 9.56 -8.83 11.94
CA THR A 410 10.83 -8.59 12.63
C THR A 410 11.88 -9.59 12.19
N ARG A 411 11.46 -10.86 12.06
CA ARG A 411 12.33 -11.92 11.55
C ARG A 411 12.67 -11.73 10.08
N SER A 412 11.73 -11.23 9.27
CA SER A 412 11.95 -10.92 7.86
C SER A 412 13.05 -9.86 7.67
N ALA A 413 13.07 -8.80 8.48
CA ALA A 413 14.14 -7.81 8.46
C ALA A 413 15.52 -8.43 8.76
N ARG A 414 15.62 -9.32 9.77
CA ARG A 414 16.88 -10.02 10.11
C ARG A 414 17.33 -10.98 9.01
N VAL A 415 16.38 -11.66 8.36
CA VAL A 415 16.65 -12.52 7.21
C VAL A 415 17.25 -11.71 6.07
N ALA A 416 16.74 -10.51 5.80
CA ALA A 416 17.31 -9.60 4.81
C ALA A 416 18.75 -9.19 5.17
N GLU A 417 19.04 -8.85 6.43
CA GLU A 417 20.40 -8.55 6.89
C GLU A 417 21.34 -9.75 6.67
N GLU A 418 20.90 -10.97 6.91
CA GLU A 418 21.72 -12.15 6.71
C GLU A 418 22.07 -12.38 5.23
N PHE A 419 21.09 -12.16 4.32
CA PHE A 419 21.35 -12.23 2.89
C PHE A 419 22.29 -11.13 2.40
N THR A 420 22.14 -9.90 2.90
CA THR A 420 22.95 -8.76 2.43
C THR A 420 24.39 -8.83 2.89
N ARG A 421 24.69 -9.43 4.05
CA ARG A 421 26.06 -9.68 4.55
C ARG A 421 26.81 -10.71 3.73
N ASP A 422 26.12 -11.62 3.06
CA ASP A 422 26.71 -12.68 2.25
C ASP A 422 26.96 -12.16 0.83
N ARG A 423 28.23 -11.93 0.47
CA ARG A 423 28.62 -11.38 -0.83
C ARG A 423 28.41 -12.33 -2.00
N GLU A 424 28.27 -13.64 -1.75
CA GLU A 424 27.98 -14.62 -2.79
C GLU A 424 26.50 -14.60 -3.19
N VAL A 425 25.63 -14.00 -2.38
CA VAL A 425 24.19 -13.85 -2.71
C VAL A 425 24.04 -12.76 -3.77
N ALA A 426 23.64 -13.21 -4.96
CA ALA A 426 23.44 -12.35 -6.12
C ALA A 426 22.05 -11.73 -6.19
N ALA A 427 21.01 -12.49 -5.85
CA ALA A 427 19.63 -12.07 -5.82
C ALA A 427 18.84 -12.89 -4.80
N VAL A 428 17.65 -12.39 -4.42
CA VAL A 428 16.72 -13.07 -3.51
C VAL A 428 15.36 -13.24 -4.18
N ILE A 429 14.76 -14.43 -4.07
CA ILE A 429 13.38 -14.71 -4.45
C ILE A 429 12.52 -14.72 -3.18
N GLY A 430 11.45 -13.97 -3.18
CA GLY A 430 10.60 -13.75 -2.02
C GLY A 430 10.68 -12.31 -1.52
N PRO A 431 10.22 -12.04 -0.27
CA PRO A 431 9.54 -12.94 0.66
C PRO A 431 8.12 -13.33 0.26
N THR A 432 7.49 -14.22 1.04
CA THR A 432 6.20 -14.83 0.70
C THR A 432 5.01 -13.88 0.92
N SER A 433 5.14 -12.85 1.76
CA SER A 433 4.03 -11.95 2.12
C SER A 433 4.36 -10.48 1.93
N ASP A 434 3.29 -9.66 1.71
CA ASP A 434 3.42 -8.20 1.57
C ASP A 434 4.02 -7.55 2.82
N ALA A 435 3.63 -7.98 4.02
CA ALA A 435 4.17 -7.44 5.26
C ALA A 435 5.66 -7.76 5.44
N ALA A 436 6.09 -8.96 5.00
CA ALA A 436 7.48 -9.37 5.07
C ALA A 436 8.38 -8.58 4.11
N ILE A 437 7.93 -8.32 2.86
CA ILE A 437 8.74 -7.50 1.93
C ILE A 437 8.80 -6.05 2.40
N VAL A 438 7.73 -5.47 2.94
CA VAL A 438 7.75 -4.11 3.49
C VAL A 438 8.81 -3.96 4.58
N ALA A 439 8.93 -4.96 5.47
CA ALA A 439 9.92 -4.94 6.55
C ALA A 439 11.37 -5.18 6.07
N ALA A 440 11.55 -5.98 5.01
CA ALA A 440 12.87 -6.39 4.53
C ALA A 440 13.46 -5.44 3.47
N LEU A 441 12.61 -4.70 2.75
CA LEU A 441 12.98 -3.93 1.57
C LEU A 441 14.03 -2.85 1.82
N PRO A 442 13.97 -2.05 2.91
CA PRO A 442 15.00 -1.05 3.17
C PRO A 442 16.42 -1.65 3.21
N THR A 443 16.57 -2.83 3.82
CA THR A 443 17.84 -3.55 3.92
C THR A 443 18.33 -4.06 2.57
N TYR A 444 17.43 -4.57 1.73
CA TYR A 444 17.79 -5.00 0.38
C TYR A 444 18.19 -3.83 -0.52
N ASP A 445 17.49 -2.72 -0.41
CA ASP A 445 17.71 -1.51 -1.19
C ASP A 445 19.05 -0.85 -0.85
N GLU A 446 19.36 -0.69 0.44
CA GLU A 446 20.66 -0.18 0.91
C GLU A 446 21.83 -1.02 0.39
N ALA A 447 21.67 -2.35 0.33
CA ALA A 447 22.68 -3.27 -0.17
C ALA A 447 22.66 -3.43 -1.71
N ALA A 448 21.75 -2.75 -2.40
CA ALA A 448 21.47 -2.93 -3.83
C ALA A 448 21.30 -4.40 -4.23
N LEU A 449 20.75 -5.24 -3.35
CA LEU A 449 20.55 -6.67 -3.58
C LEU A 449 19.19 -6.90 -4.24
N PRO A 450 19.12 -7.29 -5.52
CA PRO A 450 17.85 -7.44 -6.20
C PRO A 450 16.99 -8.53 -5.53
N VAL A 451 15.72 -8.19 -5.29
CA VAL A 451 14.72 -9.05 -4.71
C VAL A 451 13.52 -9.15 -5.65
N LEU A 452 13.13 -10.37 -6.02
CA LEU A 452 11.99 -10.63 -6.89
C LEU A 452 10.86 -11.26 -6.09
N THR A 453 9.74 -10.53 -5.95
CA THR A 453 8.55 -11.07 -5.27
C THR A 453 7.62 -11.73 -6.28
N VAL A 454 7.19 -12.96 -5.99
CA VAL A 454 6.25 -13.71 -6.83
C VAL A 454 4.85 -13.81 -6.22
N SER A 455 4.73 -13.76 -4.89
CA SER A 455 3.46 -13.86 -4.16
C SER A 455 3.09 -12.66 -3.30
N ALA A 456 4.02 -11.71 -3.11
CA ALA A 456 3.76 -10.41 -2.53
C ALA A 456 3.56 -9.42 -3.69
N LEU A 457 2.30 -9.02 -3.93
CA LEU A 457 1.86 -8.34 -5.15
C LEU A 457 1.16 -7.01 -4.86
N GLN A 458 1.38 -6.44 -3.69
CA GLN A 458 0.79 -5.17 -3.28
C GLN A 458 1.50 -4.01 -3.96
N ILE A 459 0.73 -3.10 -4.59
CA ILE A 459 1.24 -1.79 -5.03
C ILE A 459 1.38 -0.91 -3.79
N VAL A 460 2.56 -0.86 -3.18
CA VAL A 460 2.79 -0.08 -1.96
C VAL A 460 3.90 0.94 -2.13
N PHE A 461 4.79 0.71 -3.09
CA PHE A 461 6.04 1.45 -3.16
C PHE A 461 5.94 2.60 -4.15
N PRO A 462 6.29 3.83 -3.73
CA PRO A 462 6.40 4.93 -4.68
C PRO A 462 7.43 4.59 -5.75
N PRO A 463 7.19 5.00 -7.00
CA PRO A 463 8.14 4.82 -8.08
C PRO A 463 9.51 5.39 -7.70
N ARG A 464 10.59 4.70 -8.06
CA ARG A 464 11.99 5.12 -7.91
C ARG A 464 12.60 5.18 -6.51
N THR A 465 11.90 4.81 -5.44
CA THR A 465 12.50 4.78 -4.10
C THR A 465 13.15 3.44 -3.76
N ASN A 466 12.90 2.39 -4.53
CA ASN A 466 13.35 1.03 -4.22
C ASN A 466 13.91 0.33 -5.46
N GLY A 467 15.15 0.66 -5.80
CA GLY A 467 15.82 0.11 -6.99
C GLY A 467 16.10 -1.39 -6.94
N ALA A 468 15.98 -2.04 -5.77
CA ALA A 468 16.24 -3.46 -5.61
C ALA A 468 15.00 -4.35 -5.82
N LEU A 469 13.78 -3.81 -5.75
CA LEU A 469 12.55 -4.61 -5.80
C LEU A 469 12.04 -4.81 -7.23
N PHE A 470 11.76 -6.06 -7.58
CA PHE A 470 11.04 -6.46 -8.78
C PHE A 470 9.78 -7.23 -8.41
N GLN A 471 8.62 -6.70 -8.76
CA GLN A 471 7.36 -7.42 -8.58
C GLN A 471 7.11 -8.32 -9.80
N ALA A 472 7.39 -9.61 -9.63
CA ALA A 472 7.35 -10.61 -10.70
C ALA A 472 5.95 -11.23 -10.93
N GLY A 473 4.90 -10.52 -10.54
CA GLY A 473 3.51 -10.93 -10.77
C GLY A 473 2.57 -9.71 -10.90
N PRO A 474 1.35 -9.92 -11.42
CA PRO A 474 0.36 -8.86 -11.57
C PRO A 474 -0.07 -8.33 -10.21
N SER A 475 -0.27 -7.01 -10.11
CA SER A 475 -0.75 -6.41 -8.86
C SER A 475 -2.16 -6.88 -8.50
N TYR A 476 -2.52 -6.81 -7.22
CA TYR A 476 -3.89 -7.17 -6.79
C TYR A 476 -4.96 -6.34 -7.48
N ALA A 477 -4.68 -5.06 -7.72
CA ALA A 477 -5.60 -4.19 -8.44
C ALA A 477 -5.80 -4.62 -9.89
N SER A 478 -4.75 -5.04 -10.57
CA SER A 478 -4.82 -5.47 -11.97
C SER A 478 -5.53 -6.80 -12.17
N LEU A 479 -5.57 -7.67 -11.14
CA LEU A 479 -6.37 -8.89 -11.17
C LEU A 479 -7.88 -8.62 -11.29
N SER A 480 -8.35 -7.41 -10.97
CA SER A 480 -9.75 -7.04 -11.16
C SER A 480 -10.12 -6.79 -12.62
N ILE A 481 -9.17 -6.45 -13.49
CA ILE A 481 -9.42 -6.17 -14.91
C ILE A 481 -10.07 -7.37 -15.62
N PRO A 482 -9.48 -8.57 -15.62
CA PRO A 482 -10.10 -9.74 -16.24
C PRO A 482 -11.41 -10.15 -15.54
N ILE A 483 -11.57 -9.90 -14.23
CA ILE A 483 -12.82 -10.17 -13.51
C ILE A 483 -13.95 -9.31 -14.07
N VAL A 484 -13.76 -7.99 -14.11
CA VAL A 484 -14.76 -7.05 -14.63
C VAL A 484 -15.12 -7.38 -16.07
N HIS A 485 -14.12 -7.60 -16.92
CA HIS A 485 -14.35 -7.97 -18.31
C HIS A 485 -15.12 -9.27 -18.45
N ARG A 486 -14.74 -10.29 -17.71
CA ARG A 486 -15.37 -11.62 -17.81
C ARG A 486 -16.82 -11.60 -17.34
N LEU A 487 -17.11 -10.88 -16.27
CA LEU A 487 -18.45 -10.79 -15.70
C LEU A 487 -19.37 -9.97 -16.61
N LEU A 488 -18.92 -8.80 -17.05
CA LEU A 488 -19.76 -7.87 -17.83
C LEU A 488 -19.75 -8.12 -19.35
N ALA A 489 -18.91 -9.03 -19.85
CA ALA A 489 -18.97 -9.47 -21.25
C ALA A 489 -20.09 -10.48 -21.52
N ARG A 490 -20.75 -11.01 -20.50
CA ARG A 490 -21.84 -11.96 -20.67
C ARG A 490 -23.14 -11.21 -21.07
N PRO A 491 -23.89 -11.70 -22.07
CA PRO A 491 -25.15 -11.09 -22.43
C PRO A 491 -26.11 -10.98 -21.24
N GLY A 492 -26.71 -9.82 -21.03
CA GLY A 492 -27.66 -9.57 -19.95
C GLY A 492 -27.02 -9.20 -18.60
N THR A 493 -25.71 -9.00 -18.55
CA THR A 493 -25.04 -8.48 -17.34
C THR A 493 -24.69 -7.01 -17.53
N GLU A 494 -25.31 -6.15 -16.71
CA GLU A 494 -25.15 -4.69 -16.77
C GLU A 494 -24.70 -4.11 -15.44
N ARG A 495 -24.96 -4.81 -14.32
CA ARG A 495 -24.64 -4.33 -12.99
C ARG A 495 -23.88 -5.34 -12.15
N LEU A 496 -22.64 -5.00 -11.82
CA LEU A 496 -21.75 -5.81 -11.01
C LEU A 496 -21.92 -5.52 -9.52
N GLY A 497 -22.40 -6.48 -8.76
CA GLY A 497 -22.27 -6.47 -7.30
C GLY A 497 -20.82 -6.74 -6.88
N VAL A 498 -20.20 -5.82 -6.17
CA VAL A 498 -18.84 -5.98 -5.64
C VAL A 498 -18.91 -6.13 -4.13
N LEU A 499 -18.67 -7.34 -3.63
CA LEU A 499 -18.67 -7.62 -2.19
C LEU A 499 -17.23 -7.73 -1.69
N ILE A 500 -16.77 -6.72 -0.96
CA ILE A 500 -15.43 -6.65 -0.39
C ILE A 500 -15.49 -7.10 1.06
N ASP A 501 -14.90 -8.26 1.35
CA ASP A 501 -14.76 -8.80 2.71
C ASP A 501 -13.36 -8.49 3.24
N ARG A 502 -13.31 -7.73 4.34
CA ARG A 502 -12.04 -7.32 4.98
C ARG A 502 -11.25 -8.51 5.55
N ALA A 503 -11.88 -9.68 5.72
CA ALA A 503 -11.18 -10.91 6.09
C ALA A 503 -10.13 -11.34 5.06
N GLY A 504 -10.33 -11.02 3.78
CA GLY A 504 -9.35 -11.26 2.71
C GLY A 504 -8.15 -10.30 2.69
N GLY A 505 -8.06 -9.38 3.66
CA GLY A 505 -6.94 -8.45 3.82
C GLY A 505 -6.80 -7.43 2.69
N GLN A 506 -5.58 -6.90 2.51
CA GLN A 506 -5.30 -5.86 1.52
C GLN A 506 -5.46 -6.34 0.07
N ALA A 507 -5.13 -7.59 -0.21
CA ALA A 507 -5.28 -8.15 -1.56
C ALA A 507 -6.74 -8.10 -2.04
N ALA A 508 -7.68 -8.54 -1.19
CA ALA A 508 -9.10 -8.49 -1.47
C ALA A 508 -9.61 -7.04 -1.57
N TYR A 509 -9.19 -6.19 -0.64
CA TYR A 509 -9.60 -4.79 -0.64
C TYR A 509 -9.15 -4.06 -1.91
N GLN A 510 -7.88 -4.18 -2.30
CA GLN A 510 -7.36 -3.53 -3.50
C GLN A 510 -8.06 -4.02 -4.77
N ALA A 511 -8.30 -5.32 -4.91
CA ALA A 511 -8.98 -5.86 -6.08
C ALA A 511 -10.45 -5.43 -6.16
N GLY A 512 -11.20 -5.49 -5.05
CA GLY A 512 -12.60 -5.06 -5.02
C GLY A 512 -12.74 -3.56 -5.28
N TYR A 513 -11.88 -2.75 -4.67
CA TYR A 513 -11.85 -1.31 -4.89
C TYR A 513 -11.50 -0.95 -6.35
N ALA A 514 -10.49 -1.61 -6.91
CA ALA A 514 -10.10 -1.42 -8.31
C ALA A 514 -11.21 -1.84 -9.28
N ALA A 515 -11.91 -2.96 -9.02
CA ALA A 515 -13.06 -3.38 -9.83
C ALA A 515 -14.15 -2.30 -9.85
N ASN A 516 -14.46 -1.71 -8.69
CA ASN A 516 -15.44 -0.63 -8.61
C ASN A 516 -15.03 0.61 -9.41
N LEU A 517 -13.77 1.04 -9.30
CA LEU A 517 -13.27 2.23 -10.00
C LEU A 517 -13.14 2.03 -11.51
N MET A 518 -12.69 0.84 -11.94
CA MET A 518 -12.36 0.59 -13.34
C MET A 518 -13.55 0.17 -14.19
N THR A 519 -14.64 -0.34 -13.59
CA THR A 519 -15.81 -0.81 -14.35
C THR A 519 -16.34 0.24 -15.34
N PRO A 520 -16.56 1.52 -14.97
CA PRO A 520 -17.07 2.52 -15.92
C PRO A 520 -16.09 2.84 -17.05
N SER A 521 -14.80 2.64 -16.84
CA SER A 521 -13.77 2.90 -17.87
C SER A 521 -13.57 1.71 -18.81
N LEU A 522 -13.77 0.50 -18.32
CA LEU A 522 -13.54 -0.73 -19.07
C LEU A 522 -14.77 -1.21 -19.82
N THR A 523 -15.97 -0.90 -19.33
CA THR A 523 -17.24 -1.41 -19.85
C THR A 523 -18.33 -0.34 -19.85
N THR A 524 -19.53 -0.65 -20.35
CA THR A 524 -20.74 0.17 -20.21
C THR A 524 -21.52 -0.16 -18.93
N GLY A 525 -21.04 -1.14 -18.14
CA GLY A 525 -21.69 -1.60 -16.93
C GLY A 525 -21.52 -0.64 -15.75
N THR A 526 -22.31 -0.87 -14.72
CA THR A 526 -22.25 -0.15 -13.44
C THR A 526 -21.89 -1.09 -12.31
N THR A 527 -21.47 -0.55 -11.17
CA THR A 527 -21.17 -1.33 -9.97
C THR A 527 -22.09 -0.97 -8.81
N HIS A 528 -22.29 -1.95 -7.92
CA HIS A 528 -22.88 -1.73 -6.60
C HIS A 528 -21.97 -2.34 -5.53
N PRO A 529 -21.07 -1.55 -4.92
CA PRO A 529 -20.11 -2.07 -3.95
C PRO A 529 -20.69 -2.16 -2.55
N ARG A 530 -20.30 -3.23 -1.83
CA ARG A 530 -20.51 -3.39 -0.39
C ARG A 530 -19.23 -3.85 0.29
N VAL A 531 -18.93 -3.28 1.43
CA VAL A 531 -17.77 -3.64 2.25
C VAL A 531 -18.26 -4.21 3.57
N VAL A 532 -17.76 -5.38 3.94
CA VAL A 532 -18.07 -6.00 5.23
C VAL A 532 -16.81 -6.10 6.11
N PRO A 533 -16.93 -5.92 7.43
CA PRO A 533 -15.82 -6.08 8.36
C PRO A 533 -15.24 -7.50 8.34
N ALA A 534 -13.95 -7.64 8.69
CA ALA A 534 -13.37 -8.93 8.98
C ALA A 534 -14.12 -9.62 10.13
N GLY A 535 -14.38 -10.92 9.99
CA GLY A 535 -15.16 -11.69 10.96
C GLY A 535 -16.68 -11.64 10.73
N THR A 536 -17.16 -11.00 9.67
CA THR A 536 -18.58 -11.10 9.28
C THR A 536 -18.97 -12.57 9.07
N SER A 537 -20.03 -13.00 9.75
CA SER A 537 -20.56 -14.37 9.64
C SER A 537 -21.89 -14.43 8.86
N ALA A 538 -22.66 -13.35 8.88
CA ALA A 538 -23.99 -13.23 8.26
C ALA A 538 -23.92 -12.46 6.95
N PHE A 539 -23.77 -13.15 5.81
CA PHE A 539 -23.72 -12.54 4.49
C PHE A 539 -25.09 -12.37 3.83
N ALA A 540 -26.13 -13.08 4.29
CA ALA A 540 -27.45 -13.06 3.67
C ALA A 540 -28.06 -11.65 3.53
N PRO A 541 -28.00 -10.72 4.53
CA PRO A 541 -28.52 -9.38 4.38
C PRO A 541 -27.78 -8.56 3.31
N VAL A 542 -26.45 -8.72 3.22
CA VAL A 542 -25.61 -7.98 2.27
C VAL A 542 -25.81 -8.49 0.84
N VAL A 543 -25.91 -9.80 0.66
CA VAL A 543 -26.21 -10.41 -0.64
C VAL A 543 -27.61 -10.02 -1.08
N ALA A 544 -28.61 -10.05 -0.19
CA ALA A 544 -29.97 -9.62 -0.48
C ALA A 544 -30.02 -8.14 -0.91
N ASP A 545 -29.25 -7.27 -0.29
CA ASP A 545 -29.14 -5.87 -0.67
C ASP A 545 -28.52 -5.71 -2.08
N LEU A 546 -27.45 -6.45 -2.39
CA LEU A 546 -26.86 -6.44 -3.74
C LEU A 546 -27.91 -6.84 -4.82
N LEU A 547 -28.69 -7.88 -4.54
CA LEU A 547 -29.74 -8.37 -5.47
C LEU A 547 -30.92 -7.41 -5.57
N ALA A 548 -31.34 -6.78 -4.46
CA ALA A 548 -32.37 -5.73 -4.45
C ALA A 548 -31.98 -4.53 -5.32
N HIS A 549 -30.68 -4.23 -5.43
CA HIS A 549 -30.13 -3.22 -6.33
C HIS A 549 -29.86 -3.74 -7.74
N ARG A 550 -30.46 -4.86 -8.11
CA ARG A 550 -30.40 -5.48 -9.45
C ARG A 550 -28.98 -5.83 -9.89
N SER A 551 -28.11 -6.27 -8.97
CA SER A 551 -26.84 -6.86 -9.36
C SER A 551 -27.11 -8.19 -10.06
N ASP A 552 -26.70 -8.28 -11.32
CA ASP A 552 -26.89 -9.45 -12.21
C ASP A 552 -25.60 -10.29 -12.34
N ALA A 553 -24.49 -9.78 -11.82
CA ALA A 553 -23.21 -10.47 -11.68
C ALA A 553 -22.62 -10.18 -10.29
N LEU A 554 -21.80 -11.08 -9.76
CA LEU A 554 -21.14 -10.89 -8.45
C LEU A 554 -19.63 -11.08 -8.53
N PHE A 555 -18.89 -10.13 -7.99
CA PHE A 555 -17.48 -10.27 -7.63
C PHE A 555 -17.34 -10.29 -6.11
N TYR A 556 -16.87 -11.41 -5.57
CA TYR A 556 -16.49 -11.52 -4.16
C TYR A 556 -14.99 -11.31 -3.99
N ALA A 557 -14.60 -10.30 -3.26
CA ALA A 557 -13.22 -9.96 -2.92
C ALA A 557 -13.01 -10.22 -1.42
N GLY A 558 -12.57 -11.42 -1.06
CA GLY A 558 -12.41 -11.84 0.33
C GLY A 558 -11.58 -13.12 0.45
N ASP A 559 -11.74 -13.83 1.56
CA ASP A 559 -11.11 -15.12 1.85
C ASP A 559 -11.96 -16.33 1.44
N ALA A 560 -11.41 -17.53 1.59
CA ALA A 560 -12.07 -18.78 1.22
C ALA A 560 -13.30 -19.08 2.08
N ALA A 561 -13.25 -18.80 3.38
CA ALA A 561 -14.33 -19.04 4.31
C ALA A 561 -15.54 -18.15 4.03
N GLY A 562 -15.31 -16.87 3.79
CA GLY A 562 -16.35 -15.91 3.40
C GLY A 562 -16.94 -16.24 2.03
N ALA A 563 -16.11 -16.58 1.04
CA ALA A 563 -16.55 -17.03 -0.27
C ALA A 563 -17.52 -18.20 -0.19
N ALA A 564 -17.22 -19.20 0.64
CA ALA A 564 -18.08 -20.37 0.84
C ALA A 564 -19.45 -19.99 1.44
N ARG A 565 -19.48 -19.05 2.37
CA ARG A 565 -20.72 -18.53 2.96
C ARG A 565 -21.56 -17.78 1.93
N VAL A 566 -20.92 -16.92 1.13
CA VAL A 566 -21.58 -16.19 0.06
C VAL A 566 -22.10 -17.14 -1.01
N ALA A 567 -21.34 -18.17 -1.38
CA ALA A 567 -21.78 -19.18 -2.35
C ALA A 567 -23.05 -19.88 -1.91
N ARG A 568 -23.15 -20.32 -0.65
CA ARG A 568 -24.36 -20.94 -0.10
C ARG A 568 -25.56 -19.99 -0.11
N VAL A 569 -25.37 -18.74 0.32
CA VAL A 569 -26.44 -17.74 0.32
C VAL A 569 -26.95 -17.48 -1.12
N LEU A 570 -26.06 -17.42 -2.10
CA LEU A 570 -26.46 -17.28 -3.51
C LEU A 570 -27.22 -18.50 -4.01
N GLY A 571 -26.81 -19.69 -3.58
CA GLY A 571 -27.55 -20.95 -3.88
C GLY A 571 -28.95 -20.94 -3.27
N ASP A 572 -29.11 -20.59 -2.01
CA ASP A 572 -30.39 -20.49 -1.30
C ASP A 572 -31.32 -19.46 -1.98
N LEU A 573 -30.77 -18.37 -2.52
CA LEU A 573 -31.50 -17.34 -3.25
C LEU A 573 -31.69 -17.67 -4.75
N SER A 574 -31.23 -18.82 -5.19
CA SER A 574 -31.28 -19.27 -6.60
C SER A 574 -30.68 -18.26 -7.58
N PHE A 575 -29.59 -17.62 -7.19
CA PHE A 575 -28.90 -16.64 -8.05
C PHE A 575 -28.23 -17.35 -9.23
N GLY A 576 -28.76 -17.13 -10.44
CA GLY A 576 -28.25 -17.72 -11.67
C GLY A 576 -27.20 -16.87 -12.41
N GLY A 577 -26.84 -15.68 -11.89
CA GLY A 577 -25.86 -14.80 -12.50
C GLY A 577 -24.42 -15.30 -12.37
N PRO A 578 -23.51 -14.78 -13.22
CA PRO A 578 -22.10 -15.11 -13.14
C PRO A 578 -21.49 -14.62 -11.83
N ARG A 579 -20.58 -15.42 -11.26
CA ARG A 579 -19.94 -15.18 -9.98
C ARG A 579 -18.46 -15.47 -10.05
N MET A 580 -17.66 -14.55 -9.57
CA MET A 580 -16.20 -14.69 -9.56
C MET A 580 -15.60 -14.26 -8.22
N ALA A 581 -14.42 -14.79 -7.94
CA ALA A 581 -13.56 -14.34 -6.88
C ALA A 581 -12.09 -14.30 -7.34
N GLN A 582 -11.20 -13.81 -6.51
CA GLN A 582 -9.78 -13.86 -6.76
C GLN A 582 -9.11 -15.00 -5.99
N HIS A 583 -7.83 -15.21 -6.25
CA HIS A 583 -7.02 -16.29 -5.67
C HIS A 583 -7.03 -16.39 -4.14
N THR A 584 -7.27 -15.27 -3.42
CA THR A 584 -7.37 -15.29 -1.95
C THR A 584 -8.53 -16.13 -1.43
N ALA A 585 -9.56 -16.30 -2.26
CA ALA A 585 -10.70 -17.17 -1.97
C ALA A 585 -10.53 -18.62 -2.50
N MET A 586 -9.43 -18.90 -3.24
CA MET A 586 -9.14 -20.26 -3.71
C MET A 586 -8.53 -21.09 -2.59
N GLY A 587 -9.14 -22.22 -2.29
CA GLY A 587 -8.60 -23.14 -1.30
C GLY A 587 -9.52 -24.33 -1.04
N ARG A 588 -8.98 -25.33 -0.36
CA ARG A 588 -9.74 -26.51 0.07
C ARG A 588 -10.95 -26.11 0.93
N GLU A 589 -10.75 -25.10 1.81
CA GLU A 589 -11.80 -24.59 2.69
C GLU A 589 -13.03 -24.08 1.90
N PHE A 590 -12.81 -23.40 0.77
CA PHE A 590 -13.91 -22.98 -0.11
C PHE A 590 -14.68 -24.18 -0.65
N LEU A 591 -13.97 -25.16 -1.22
CA LEU A 591 -14.59 -26.33 -1.85
C LEU A 591 -15.36 -27.18 -0.83
N GLU A 592 -14.75 -27.46 0.33
CA GLU A 592 -15.35 -28.28 1.39
C GLU A 592 -16.55 -27.60 2.05
N SER A 593 -16.45 -26.27 2.28
CA SER A 593 -17.50 -25.54 3.00
C SER A 593 -18.65 -25.08 2.12
N ALA A 594 -18.43 -24.82 0.83
CA ALA A 594 -19.49 -24.43 -0.10
C ALA A 594 -20.22 -25.68 -0.67
N GLY A 595 -19.53 -26.82 -0.76
CA GLY A 595 -20.10 -28.04 -1.37
C GLY A 595 -20.59 -27.79 -2.79
N ALA A 596 -21.77 -28.24 -3.15
CA ALA A 596 -22.37 -28.04 -4.49
C ALA A 596 -22.57 -26.55 -4.86
N ALA A 597 -22.62 -25.62 -3.89
CA ALA A 597 -22.72 -24.20 -4.19
C ALA A 597 -21.40 -23.61 -4.73
N ALA A 598 -20.29 -24.34 -4.67
CA ALA A 598 -19.03 -23.97 -5.27
C ALA A 598 -19.01 -24.13 -6.79
N ASP A 599 -19.84 -24.99 -7.35
CA ASP A 599 -19.82 -25.29 -8.78
C ASP A 599 -20.09 -24.04 -9.61
N ASP A 600 -19.42 -23.93 -10.76
CA ASP A 600 -19.46 -22.79 -11.68
C ASP A 600 -18.90 -21.46 -11.13
N TRP A 601 -18.35 -21.43 -9.94
CA TRP A 601 -17.58 -20.28 -9.51
C TRP A 601 -16.29 -20.16 -10.33
N GLU A 602 -16.02 -18.97 -10.83
CA GLU A 602 -14.80 -18.67 -11.56
C GLU A 602 -13.84 -17.86 -10.66
N PHE A 603 -12.53 -18.06 -10.88
CA PHE A 603 -11.49 -17.40 -10.11
C PHE A 603 -10.43 -16.82 -11.03
N VAL A 604 -9.89 -15.66 -10.63
CA VAL A 604 -8.70 -15.09 -11.23
C VAL A 604 -7.54 -15.25 -10.28
N ALA A 605 -6.45 -15.83 -10.77
CA ALA A 605 -5.24 -16.06 -10.00
C ALA A 605 -4.00 -15.50 -10.72
N PRO A 606 -3.00 -15.01 -9.95
CA PRO A 606 -1.72 -14.55 -10.50
C PRO A 606 -0.73 -15.68 -10.78
N PHE A 607 -1.09 -16.92 -10.52
CA PHE A 607 -0.24 -18.10 -10.71
C PHE A 607 -0.82 -19.03 -11.76
N THR A 608 0.08 -19.74 -12.48
CA THR A 608 -0.28 -20.73 -13.48
C THR A 608 -0.55 -22.10 -12.86
N ASP A 609 -1.11 -22.99 -13.63
CA ASP A 609 -1.39 -24.39 -13.23
C ASP A 609 -0.40 -25.37 -13.87
N ALA A 610 -0.17 -26.49 -13.18
CA ALA A 610 0.68 -27.58 -13.68
C ALA A 610 0.17 -28.19 -15.00
N SER A 611 -1.14 -28.10 -15.28
CA SER A 611 -1.76 -28.59 -16.49
C SER A 611 -1.65 -27.62 -17.69
N ALA A 612 -1.14 -26.40 -17.46
CA ALA A 612 -0.92 -25.45 -18.54
C ALA A 612 0.11 -26.00 -19.56
N PRO A 613 -0.16 -25.95 -20.87
CA PRO A 613 0.76 -26.50 -21.86
C PRO A 613 2.20 -25.99 -21.76
N ALA A 614 2.38 -24.70 -21.46
CA ALA A 614 3.71 -24.09 -21.27
C ALA A 614 4.44 -24.62 -20.01
N ALA A 615 3.70 -25.08 -19.01
CA ALA A 615 4.26 -25.59 -17.76
C ALA A 615 4.53 -27.11 -17.77
N ALA A 616 4.17 -27.84 -18.83
CA ALA A 616 4.24 -29.31 -18.87
C ALA A 616 5.62 -29.87 -18.53
N THR A 617 6.68 -29.37 -19.17
CA THR A 617 8.06 -29.79 -18.92
C THR A 617 8.52 -29.47 -17.50
N PHE A 618 8.14 -28.31 -16.97
CA PHE A 618 8.39 -27.92 -15.58
C PHE A 618 7.68 -28.86 -14.61
N ALA A 619 6.40 -29.15 -14.85
CA ALA A 619 5.61 -30.02 -13.99
C ALA A 619 6.17 -31.46 -13.95
N GLU A 620 6.60 -32.00 -15.08
CA GLU A 620 7.27 -33.31 -15.15
C GLU A 620 8.58 -33.33 -14.34
N ALA A 621 9.44 -32.31 -14.54
CA ALA A 621 10.68 -32.18 -13.80
C ALA A 621 10.44 -32.01 -12.29
N HIS A 622 9.43 -31.26 -11.90
CA HIS A 622 9.03 -31.07 -10.51
C HIS A 622 8.57 -32.41 -9.87
N ARG A 623 7.70 -33.17 -10.57
CA ARG A 623 7.27 -34.51 -10.09
C ARG A 623 8.45 -35.45 -9.93
N LYS A 624 9.34 -35.48 -10.91
CA LYS A 624 10.54 -36.32 -10.87
C LYS A 624 11.45 -35.96 -9.69
N ARG A 625 11.61 -34.68 -9.38
CA ARG A 625 12.52 -34.20 -8.34
C ARG A 625 11.94 -34.28 -6.93
N PHE A 626 10.63 -34.01 -6.76
CA PHE A 626 10.00 -33.86 -5.46
C PHE A 626 8.90 -34.89 -5.15
N GLY A 627 8.54 -35.75 -6.10
CA GLY A 627 7.51 -36.77 -5.93
C GLY A 627 6.08 -36.21 -5.79
N ALA A 628 5.86 -34.94 -6.16
CA ALA A 628 4.59 -34.24 -6.01
C ALA A 628 4.33 -33.27 -7.16
N GLU A 629 3.06 -32.96 -7.42
CA GLU A 629 2.68 -31.91 -8.35
C GLU A 629 3.18 -30.54 -7.86
N PRO A 630 3.53 -29.63 -8.77
CA PRO A 630 3.83 -28.25 -8.39
C PRO A 630 2.58 -27.59 -7.81
N ALA A 631 2.75 -26.91 -6.68
CA ALA A 631 1.72 -26.09 -6.08
C ALA A 631 1.78 -24.66 -6.60
N ALA A 632 0.77 -23.85 -6.31
CA ALA A 632 0.71 -22.43 -6.61
C ALA A 632 2.02 -21.72 -6.22
N TRP A 633 2.50 -20.81 -7.07
CA TRP A 633 3.76 -20.06 -6.93
C TRP A 633 5.05 -20.84 -7.22
N SER A 634 5.01 -22.15 -7.48
CA SER A 634 6.19 -22.93 -7.83
C SER A 634 6.76 -22.55 -9.20
N ALA A 635 5.91 -22.38 -10.20
CA ALA A 635 6.31 -22.05 -11.56
C ALA A 635 6.84 -20.61 -11.65
N GLU A 636 6.21 -19.68 -10.97
CA GLU A 636 6.61 -18.27 -10.90
C GLU A 636 7.99 -18.12 -10.22
N ALA A 637 8.24 -18.86 -9.14
CA ALA A 637 9.53 -18.85 -8.46
C ALA A 637 10.63 -19.54 -9.30
N TYR A 638 10.28 -20.59 -10.04
CA TYR A 638 11.17 -21.22 -11.01
C TYR A 638 11.59 -20.24 -12.11
N ASP A 639 10.62 -19.49 -12.67
CA ASP A 639 10.88 -18.50 -13.69
C ASP A 639 11.73 -17.34 -13.18
N ALA A 640 11.41 -16.80 -11.98
CA ALA A 640 12.17 -15.72 -11.38
C ALA A 640 13.63 -16.11 -11.14
N ALA A 641 13.87 -17.33 -10.65
CA ALA A 641 15.24 -17.85 -10.48
C ALA A 641 15.93 -18.11 -11.82
N GLY A 642 15.19 -18.57 -12.83
CA GLY A 642 15.69 -18.77 -14.20
C GLY A 642 16.11 -17.46 -14.88
N LEU A 643 15.30 -16.40 -14.70
CA LEU A 643 15.63 -15.04 -15.14
C LEU A 643 16.94 -14.56 -14.51
N VAL A 644 17.08 -14.66 -13.18
CA VAL A 644 18.30 -14.28 -12.46
C VAL A 644 19.50 -15.07 -12.97
N ALA A 645 19.36 -16.38 -13.13
CA ALA A 645 20.43 -17.24 -13.62
C ALA A 645 20.91 -16.86 -15.02
N ARG A 646 19.97 -16.59 -15.93
CA ARG A 646 20.27 -16.15 -17.30
C ARG A 646 21.02 -14.82 -17.33
N GLU A 647 20.55 -13.82 -16.57
CA GLU A 647 21.19 -12.49 -16.55
C GLU A 647 22.58 -12.53 -15.90
N LEU A 648 22.78 -13.35 -14.87
CA LEU A 648 24.08 -13.60 -14.28
C LEU A 648 25.05 -14.23 -15.29
N ALA A 649 24.63 -15.24 -16.07
CA ALA A 649 25.42 -15.87 -17.08
C ALA A 649 25.82 -14.87 -18.18
N ALA A 650 24.86 -14.11 -18.71
CA ALA A 650 25.10 -13.09 -19.70
C ALA A 650 26.07 -11.98 -19.23
N LEU A 651 26.06 -11.64 -17.96
CA LEU A 651 27.01 -10.69 -17.35
C LEU A 651 28.40 -11.31 -17.21
N ALA A 652 28.50 -12.59 -16.85
CA ALA A 652 29.78 -13.31 -16.77
C ALA A 652 30.45 -13.44 -18.14
N ASP A 653 29.68 -13.78 -19.18
CA ASP A 653 30.17 -13.90 -20.56
C ASP A 653 30.70 -12.56 -21.12
N ARG A 654 29.92 -11.46 -20.85
CA ARG A 654 30.38 -10.11 -21.24
C ARG A 654 31.64 -9.68 -20.51
N ALA A 655 31.81 -10.06 -19.24
CA ALA A 655 33.03 -9.79 -18.48
C ALA A 655 34.21 -10.58 -19.02
N ALA A 656 34.01 -11.84 -19.40
CA ALA A 656 35.03 -12.66 -20.01
C ALA A 656 35.48 -12.13 -21.39
N ALA A 657 34.53 -11.69 -22.21
CA ALA A 657 34.82 -11.12 -23.54
C ALA A 657 35.56 -9.77 -23.49
N SER A 658 35.39 -8.99 -22.40
CA SER A 658 36.02 -7.68 -22.21
C SER A 658 37.38 -7.73 -21.49
N ALA A 659 37.80 -8.89 -20.98
CA ALA A 659 39.08 -9.08 -20.30
C ALA A 659 40.25 -9.02 -21.31
N GLN A 660 41.03 -7.92 -21.28
CA GLN A 660 42.28 -7.83 -22.05
C GLN A 660 43.35 -8.76 -21.46
N PRO A 661 44.18 -9.42 -22.30
CA PRO A 661 45.20 -10.39 -21.85
C PRO A 661 46.30 -9.82 -20.95
N SER A 662 46.37 -8.49 -20.77
CA SER A 662 47.45 -7.79 -20.07
C SER A 662 47.11 -7.32 -18.64
N ALA A 663 45.92 -7.55 -18.15
CA ALA A 663 45.56 -7.21 -16.76
C ALA A 663 45.91 -8.40 -15.85
N GLY A 664 46.84 -8.20 -14.90
CA GLY A 664 47.22 -9.21 -13.91
C GLY A 664 46.04 -9.70 -13.06
N PRO A 665 46.22 -10.71 -12.19
CA PRO A 665 45.12 -11.47 -11.53
C PRO A 665 44.26 -10.70 -10.53
N SER A 666 44.36 -9.38 -10.47
CA SER A 666 43.59 -8.50 -9.56
C SER A 666 42.34 -7.88 -10.17
N GLY A 667 41.98 -8.16 -11.43
CA GLY A 667 40.72 -7.73 -12.03
C GLY A 667 39.57 -8.66 -11.64
N THR A 668 38.89 -8.38 -10.54
CA THR A 668 37.66 -9.08 -10.10
C THR A 668 36.52 -8.75 -11.07
N GLY A 669 36.40 -9.44 -12.17
CA GLY A 669 35.28 -9.35 -13.12
C GLY A 669 33.97 -9.95 -12.54
N HIS A 670 33.67 -9.65 -11.27
CA HIS A 670 32.41 -10.05 -10.64
C HIS A 670 31.30 -9.11 -11.10
N PRO A 671 30.15 -9.60 -11.60
CA PRO A 671 28.98 -8.77 -11.80
C PRO A 671 28.56 -8.21 -10.43
N THR A 672 28.50 -6.89 -10.34
CA THR A 672 28.00 -6.23 -9.12
C THR A 672 26.49 -6.41 -9.04
N ARG A 673 25.92 -6.39 -7.83
CA ARG A 673 24.47 -6.41 -7.61
C ARG A 673 23.74 -5.33 -8.43
N LEU A 674 24.30 -4.12 -8.51
CA LEU A 674 23.77 -3.03 -9.36
C LEU A 674 23.71 -3.39 -10.85
N ARG A 675 24.74 -4.06 -11.40
CA ARG A 675 24.72 -4.50 -12.80
C ARG A 675 23.68 -5.58 -13.04
N LEU A 676 23.49 -6.47 -12.08
CA LEU A 676 22.46 -7.50 -12.16
C LEU A 676 21.05 -6.87 -12.08
N THR A 677 20.83 -5.91 -11.16
CA THR A 677 19.58 -5.15 -11.07
C THR A 677 19.25 -4.47 -12.40
N ALA A 678 20.22 -3.76 -13.00
CA ALA A 678 20.02 -3.13 -14.30
C ALA A 678 19.76 -4.15 -15.43
N ALA A 679 20.42 -5.31 -15.40
CA ALA A 679 20.21 -6.36 -16.39
C ALA A 679 18.81 -6.99 -16.28
N ILE A 680 18.34 -7.24 -15.05
CA ILE A 680 16.97 -7.74 -14.79
C ILE A 680 15.94 -6.72 -15.27
N ALA A 681 16.12 -5.43 -14.96
CA ALA A 681 15.20 -4.37 -15.38
C ALA A 681 15.06 -4.27 -16.90
N ALA A 682 16.16 -4.41 -17.64
CA ALA A 682 16.19 -4.32 -19.09
C ALA A 682 15.84 -5.64 -19.82
N SER A 683 15.55 -6.72 -19.08
CA SER A 683 15.42 -8.04 -19.68
C SER A 683 14.01 -8.33 -20.17
N ARG A 684 13.92 -9.19 -21.20
CA ARG A 684 12.72 -9.92 -21.59
C ARG A 684 12.98 -11.42 -21.39
N TYR A 685 12.22 -12.06 -20.51
CA TYR A 685 12.38 -13.48 -20.20
C TYR A 685 11.09 -14.25 -20.46
N GLU A 686 11.15 -15.23 -21.34
CA GLU A 686 10.03 -16.14 -21.61
C GLU A 686 10.07 -17.29 -20.60
N GLY A 687 9.22 -17.21 -19.58
CA GLY A 687 9.09 -18.23 -18.54
C GLY A 687 8.06 -19.31 -18.91
N VAL A 688 7.90 -20.29 -18.03
CA VAL A 688 6.86 -21.33 -18.16
C VAL A 688 5.51 -20.84 -17.63
N SER A 689 5.50 -19.83 -16.74
CA SER A 689 4.29 -19.23 -16.21
C SER A 689 3.84 -18.01 -17.02
N ARG A 690 4.77 -17.20 -17.50
CA ARG A 690 4.54 -15.96 -18.25
C ARG A 690 5.81 -15.40 -18.87
N THR A 691 5.65 -14.33 -19.67
CA THR A 691 6.76 -13.47 -20.09
C THR A 691 7.05 -12.41 -19.04
N TYR A 692 8.30 -12.26 -18.66
CA TYR A 692 8.75 -11.24 -17.69
C TYR A 692 9.38 -10.08 -18.44
N VAL A 693 8.75 -8.93 -18.34
CA VAL A 693 9.24 -7.62 -18.78
C VAL A 693 8.84 -6.65 -17.68
N PHE A 694 9.78 -5.89 -17.18
CA PHE A 694 9.53 -4.90 -16.13
C PHE A 694 9.45 -3.50 -16.74
N ASP A 695 8.56 -2.66 -16.20
CA ASP A 695 8.53 -1.25 -16.57
C ASP A 695 9.72 -0.50 -15.97
N ASP A 696 10.18 0.55 -16.69
CA ASP A 696 11.37 1.31 -16.31
C ASP A 696 11.16 2.21 -15.07
N GLU A 697 9.91 2.48 -14.70
CA GLU A 697 9.58 3.42 -13.63
C GLU A 697 9.34 2.73 -12.29
N GLN A 698 8.64 1.61 -12.28
CA GLN A 698 8.17 0.96 -11.06
C GLN A 698 8.72 -0.46 -10.86
N GLN A 699 9.45 -0.98 -11.83
CA GLN A 699 9.95 -2.37 -11.84
C GLN A 699 8.83 -3.40 -11.59
N GLN A 700 7.62 -3.06 -12.08
CA GLN A 700 6.46 -3.93 -12.07
C GLN A 700 6.34 -4.67 -13.40
N LEU A 701 5.69 -5.82 -13.35
CA LEU A 701 5.49 -6.65 -14.53
C LEU A 701 4.61 -5.95 -15.56
N VAL A 702 5.11 -5.79 -16.78
CA VAL A 702 4.33 -5.32 -17.93
C VAL A 702 3.50 -6.48 -18.49
N GLY A 703 2.25 -6.19 -18.89
CA GLY A 703 1.36 -7.20 -19.50
C GLY A 703 0.46 -7.95 -18.52
N GLN A 704 0.76 -7.92 -17.24
CA GLN A 704 -0.08 -8.35 -16.12
C GLN A 704 -0.92 -9.63 -16.35
N ASP A 705 -0.29 -10.69 -16.88
CA ASP A 705 -0.95 -11.94 -17.21
C ASP A 705 -1.50 -12.63 -15.95
N ALA A 706 -2.80 -12.85 -15.95
CA ALA A 706 -3.52 -13.59 -14.93
C ALA A 706 -4.11 -14.89 -15.53
N HIS A 707 -4.54 -15.78 -14.68
CA HIS A 707 -5.04 -17.09 -15.06
C HIS A 707 -6.46 -17.30 -14.55
N LEU A 708 -7.29 -18.00 -15.35
CA LEU A 708 -8.66 -18.32 -15.02
C LEU A 708 -8.79 -19.76 -14.55
N TYR A 709 -9.60 -19.91 -13.53
CA TYR A 709 -10.02 -21.21 -13.00
C TYR A 709 -11.53 -21.24 -12.82
N ARG A 710 -12.11 -22.43 -12.87
CA ARG A 710 -13.52 -22.71 -12.54
C ARG A 710 -13.61 -23.88 -11.61
N VAL A 711 -14.59 -23.88 -10.72
CA VAL A 711 -14.91 -25.08 -9.96
C VAL A 711 -15.81 -26.00 -10.77
N GLU A 712 -15.35 -27.21 -11.02
CA GLU A 712 -16.08 -28.28 -11.66
C GLU A 712 -15.86 -29.57 -10.86
N ASP A 713 -16.92 -30.28 -10.51
CA ASP A 713 -16.87 -31.54 -9.73
C ASP A 713 -16.05 -31.41 -8.43
N GLY A 714 -16.21 -30.27 -7.71
CA GLY A 714 -15.53 -29.99 -6.46
C GLY A 714 -14.00 -29.78 -6.59
N ARG A 715 -13.50 -29.38 -7.76
CA ARG A 715 -12.09 -29.10 -8.03
C ARG A 715 -11.92 -27.82 -8.82
N PHE A 716 -10.81 -27.12 -8.59
CA PHE A 716 -10.40 -26.01 -9.43
C PHE A 716 -9.85 -26.54 -10.77
N ARG A 717 -10.51 -26.24 -11.85
CA ARG A 717 -10.09 -26.56 -13.20
C ARG A 717 -9.48 -25.32 -13.87
N TYR A 718 -8.29 -25.47 -14.40
CA TYR A 718 -7.62 -24.43 -15.16
C TYR A 718 -8.28 -24.18 -16.52
N LEU A 719 -8.63 -22.95 -16.84
CA LEU A 719 -9.27 -22.55 -18.09
C LEU A 719 -8.32 -21.88 -19.09
N GLY A 720 -7.11 -21.50 -18.64
CA GLY A 720 -6.14 -20.78 -19.46
C GLY A 720 -5.80 -19.39 -18.95
N ALA A 721 -5.05 -18.63 -19.77
CA ALA A 721 -4.76 -17.23 -19.49
C ALA A 721 -6.05 -16.40 -19.53
N ALA A 722 -6.16 -15.43 -18.62
CA ALA A 722 -7.28 -14.51 -18.58
C ALA A 722 -7.17 -13.55 -19.78
N PRO A 723 -8.28 -13.32 -20.52
CA PRO A 723 -8.28 -12.41 -21.66
C PRO A 723 -7.98 -10.98 -21.18
N GLN A 724 -7.00 -10.34 -21.80
CA GLN A 724 -6.69 -8.93 -21.57
C GLN A 724 -7.61 -8.06 -22.45
N PRO A 725 -8.10 -6.91 -21.95
CA PRO A 725 -8.84 -5.97 -22.78
C PRO A 725 -7.92 -5.46 -23.90
N LYS A 726 -8.42 -5.44 -25.12
CA LYS A 726 -7.71 -4.76 -26.20
C LYS A 726 -7.70 -3.26 -25.88
N PRO A 727 -6.55 -2.57 -25.97
CA PRO A 727 -6.54 -1.12 -25.83
C PRO A 727 -7.54 -0.52 -26.84
N LYS A 728 -8.36 0.42 -26.37
CA LYS A 728 -9.23 1.18 -27.28
C LYS A 728 -8.29 1.95 -28.22
N SER A 729 -8.39 1.63 -29.52
CA SER A 729 -7.66 2.29 -30.61
C SER A 729 -8.03 3.77 -30.71
#